data_ab97ca3b8c26226445fd603ee501c36c
#
_entry.id   ab97ca3b8c26226445fd603ee501c36c
#
_cell.length_a   1.000
_cell.length_b   1.000
_cell.length_c   1.000
_cell.angle_alpha   90.00
_cell.angle_beta   90.00
_cell.angle_gamma   90.00
#
_symmetry.space_group_name_H-M   'P 1'
#
loop_
_entity.id
_entity.type
_entity.pdbx_description
1 polymer ?
#
loop_
_entity_poly.entity_id
_entity_poly.type
_entity_poly.pdbx_seq_one_letter_code
_entity_poly.pdbx_strand_id
1 'polypeptide(L)'
;MTEHRQLQPASAWVELVATQEDWDTAEPALLTAMLHQLVLIRSFEEYVLELAAAGLVHGPAHSSIGQEGGAVGSVLALRSDDAVNGSHRGHHQFLAKALAHVTPKGLDLTEELPDDVRTVLLRTLAEICGLDRGWSHGRGGSMHLQWKEAGAMGTNAIVGGGVPQAAGFAWANRQAGTDAVAVTYFGDGAVNIGSTLETFNLASAWQLPVCFFIENNLYAVSTGVAEATGEPRLSARGLGFNIASWKVDGMDALAVHLAMQEAVAHMRAGRGPTIVEVDTYRYFHQNGPFPGSAFGYRSKEEEQAWRARDPIAQVAAHLVRRGILTQQQVDDGVARAKRVMAETGDVLLEPLPGGKPGERRIRPAEWPDPAFVDVGVRGDLSEFHDARVVDKDAFAGTLKEQKFIEAVAAVMARRMATDPSIVVMGEDVHHLNGGTNGATRGLKEAHPDRVLGTPIAENAFAGLGGGIALDGRFKPVVEFMYADFMWVAADQLFNQIGKARHMFGGEGAVPFVLRSKVAMGTGYGSQHSMDPAGVFATAPGWRIVAPTTPYDYVGLMNAALRCQDPVLVLEHVDLYTSTGEGPVDDLDYCLPVGKAALRREGSELTVISYLAMVQYALDAVEQERAEADVNDLRRLDRASLDWETIGTSIRKTNNVLIAEQGAVGTSYGGWLADEIQRRFFDWLDAPVQRVTGGQASPSISKVLERAAIARTEEVVARLAELRGA
;
A
#
# COMPACT_ATOMS: atom_id res chain seq x y z
N MET A 1 4.68 -38.33 -39.26
CA MET A 1 4.87 -38.69 -37.85
C MET A 1 5.17 -37.39 -37.09
N THR A 2 4.54 -37.17 -35.96
CA THR A 2 4.77 -35.96 -35.13
C THR A 2 5.92 -36.30 -34.17
N GLU A 3 6.94 -35.46 -34.09
CA GLU A 3 8.03 -35.57 -33.12
C GLU A 3 7.70 -34.71 -31.89
N HIS A 4 7.80 -35.26 -30.68
CA HIS A 4 7.67 -34.56 -29.42
C HIS A 4 9.05 -34.32 -28.80
N ARG A 5 9.37 -33.06 -28.49
CA ARG A 5 10.60 -32.70 -27.77
C ARG A 5 10.24 -32.21 -26.37
N GLN A 6 10.78 -32.83 -25.34
CA GLN A 6 10.61 -32.39 -23.97
C GLN A 6 11.51 -31.17 -23.72
N LEU A 7 10.90 -30.08 -23.26
CA LEU A 7 11.59 -28.85 -22.86
C LEU A 7 11.92 -28.91 -21.37
N GLN A 8 13.07 -28.38 -21.00
CA GLN A 8 13.45 -28.22 -19.59
C GLN A 8 13.24 -26.79 -19.15
N PRO A 9 12.78 -26.54 -17.88
CA PRO A 9 12.77 -25.22 -17.29
C PRO A 9 14.16 -24.59 -17.27
N ALA A 10 14.23 -23.27 -17.39
CA ALA A 10 15.50 -22.55 -17.34
C ALA A 10 16.00 -22.32 -15.91
N SER A 11 15.08 -22.26 -14.91
CA SER A 11 15.41 -22.05 -13.51
C SER A 11 15.57 -23.37 -12.75
N ALA A 12 16.39 -23.36 -11.70
CA ALA A 12 16.53 -24.46 -10.76
C ALA A 12 15.31 -24.58 -9.84
N TRP A 13 14.93 -25.79 -9.51
CA TRP A 13 13.93 -26.12 -8.51
C TRP A 13 14.43 -27.34 -7.72
N VAL A 14 14.74 -27.12 -6.44
CA VAL A 14 15.41 -28.11 -5.60
C VAL A 14 14.73 -28.24 -4.24
N GLU A 15 14.86 -29.40 -3.62
CA GLU A 15 14.57 -29.60 -2.21
C GLU A 15 15.87 -29.55 -1.42
N LEU A 16 15.92 -28.71 -0.38
CA LEU A 16 17.07 -28.63 0.53
C LEU A 16 16.72 -29.29 1.85
N VAL A 17 17.58 -30.21 2.28
CA VAL A 17 17.45 -30.94 3.55
C VAL A 17 18.76 -30.78 4.31
N ALA A 18 18.72 -30.26 5.53
CA ALA A 18 19.92 -30.21 6.37
C ALA A 18 20.35 -31.61 6.79
N THR A 19 21.63 -31.89 6.59
CA THR A 19 22.25 -33.17 6.97
C THR A 19 22.68 -33.14 8.43
N GLN A 20 23.03 -34.32 8.97
CA GLN A 20 23.62 -34.41 10.31
C GLN A 20 24.96 -33.65 10.39
N GLU A 21 25.73 -33.61 9.31
CA GLU A 21 26.97 -32.85 9.22
C GLU A 21 26.74 -31.35 9.29
N ASP A 22 25.71 -30.84 8.64
CA ASP A 22 25.31 -29.41 8.75
C ASP A 22 25.00 -29.03 10.20
N TRP A 23 24.23 -29.88 10.89
CA TRP A 23 23.92 -29.68 12.31
C TRP A 23 25.14 -29.78 13.22
N ASP A 24 26.11 -30.66 12.92
CA ASP A 24 27.30 -30.86 13.73
C ASP A 24 28.35 -29.75 13.50
N THR A 25 28.35 -29.14 12.33
CA THR A 25 29.30 -28.08 11.94
C THR A 25 28.75 -26.66 12.08
N ALA A 26 27.43 -26.49 12.21
CA ALA A 26 26.82 -25.17 12.40
C ALA A 26 27.43 -24.42 13.58
N GLU A 27 27.64 -23.11 13.43
CA GLU A 27 28.23 -22.26 14.46
C GLU A 27 27.40 -22.30 15.75
N PRO A 28 28.04 -22.57 16.92
CA PRO A 28 27.33 -22.62 18.20
C PRO A 28 26.53 -21.35 18.51
N ALA A 29 27.08 -20.18 18.19
CA ALA A 29 26.41 -18.89 18.42
C ALA A 29 25.12 -18.75 17.57
N LEU A 30 25.14 -19.24 16.32
CA LEU A 30 23.96 -19.25 15.45
C LEU A 30 22.85 -20.12 16.04
N LEU A 31 23.17 -21.37 16.42
CA LEU A 31 22.16 -22.30 16.97
C LEU A 31 21.60 -21.81 18.32
N THR A 32 22.45 -21.18 19.16
CA THR A 32 22.02 -20.59 20.43
C THR A 32 21.09 -19.42 20.21
N ALA A 33 21.43 -18.48 19.32
CA ALA A 33 20.57 -17.35 18.95
C ALA A 33 19.25 -17.84 18.32
N MET A 34 19.30 -18.88 17.50
CA MET A 34 18.13 -19.53 16.88
C MET A 34 17.18 -20.07 17.97
N LEU A 35 17.69 -20.87 18.90
CA LEU A 35 16.88 -21.40 19.99
C LEU A 35 16.24 -20.28 20.81
N HIS A 36 17.03 -19.28 21.20
CA HIS A 36 16.55 -18.21 22.06
C HIS A 36 15.50 -17.33 21.39
N GLN A 37 15.62 -17.03 20.09
CA GLN A 37 14.57 -16.33 19.33
C GLN A 37 13.31 -17.18 19.22
N LEU A 38 13.42 -18.47 18.89
CA LEU A 38 12.29 -19.39 18.81
C LEU A 38 11.51 -19.42 20.13
N VAL A 39 12.23 -19.54 21.26
CA VAL A 39 11.65 -19.61 22.60
C VAL A 39 10.98 -18.28 22.98
N LEU A 40 11.61 -17.14 22.70
CA LEU A 40 11.05 -15.84 23.04
C LEU A 40 9.80 -15.53 22.21
N ILE A 41 9.83 -15.79 20.90
CA ILE A 41 8.68 -15.58 20.01
C ILE A 41 7.53 -16.51 20.40
N ARG A 42 7.78 -17.79 20.70
CA ARG A 42 6.77 -18.71 21.21
C ARG A 42 6.12 -18.20 22.50
N SER A 43 6.93 -17.75 23.45
CA SER A 43 6.44 -17.22 24.72
C SER A 43 5.61 -15.94 24.55
N PHE A 44 6.00 -15.08 23.60
CA PHE A 44 5.23 -13.90 23.21
C PHE A 44 3.85 -14.29 22.66
N GLU A 45 3.81 -15.21 21.73
CA GLU A 45 2.56 -15.70 21.10
C GLU A 45 1.64 -16.41 22.09
N GLU A 46 2.19 -17.24 22.99
CA GLU A 46 1.43 -17.87 24.06
C GLU A 46 0.77 -16.80 24.95
N TYR A 47 1.50 -15.75 25.29
CA TYR A 47 0.98 -14.66 26.09
C TYR A 47 -0.10 -13.84 25.34
N VAL A 48 0.06 -13.58 24.05
CA VAL A 48 -0.99 -12.95 23.21
C VAL A 48 -2.28 -13.79 23.23
N LEU A 49 -2.17 -15.12 23.09
CA LEU A 49 -3.35 -15.99 23.16
C LEU A 49 -4.01 -16.00 24.55
N GLU A 50 -3.22 -15.91 25.63
CA GLU A 50 -3.72 -15.76 26.99
C GLU A 50 -4.51 -14.45 27.14
N LEU A 51 -3.98 -13.33 26.66
CA LEU A 51 -4.67 -12.04 26.66
C LEU A 51 -5.94 -12.05 25.79
N ALA A 52 -5.89 -12.71 24.64
CA ALA A 52 -7.06 -12.89 23.77
C ALA A 52 -8.15 -13.72 24.44
N ALA A 53 -7.78 -14.81 25.16
CA ALA A 53 -8.72 -15.61 25.93
C ALA A 53 -9.34 -14.83 27.11
N ALA A 54 -8.59 -13.89 27.69
CA ALA A 54 -9.08 -12.97 28.72
C ALA A 54 -9.90 -11.79 28.18
N GLY A 55 -10.09 -11.66 26.85
CA GLY A 55 -10.83 -10.57 26.22
C GLY A 55 -10.08 -9.22 26.21
N LEU A 56 -8.77 -9.23 26.41
CA LEU A 56 -7.92 -8.02 26.46
C LEU A 56 -7.33 -7.64 25.10
N VAL A 57 -7.43 -8.51 24.09
CA VAL A 57 -7.13 -8.21 22.69
C VAL A 57 -8.42 -7.96 21.94
N HIS A 58 -8.58 -6.77 21.37
CA HIS A 58 -9.75 -6.43 20.56
C HIS A 58 -9.54 -6.86 19.10
N GLY A 59 -10.47 -7.60 18.53
CA GLY A 59 -10.35 -8.12 17.18
C GLY A 59 -9.59 -9.47 17.10
N PRO A 60 -9.25 -9.92 15.88
CA PRO A 60 -8.64 -11.23 15.68
C PRO A 60 -7.14 -11.21 16.01
N ALA A 61 -6.70 -12.12 16.87
CA ALA A 61 -5.28 -12.43 17.07
C ALA A 61 -4.90 -13.65 16.23
N HIS A 62 -4.02 -13.45 15.26
CA HIS A 62 -3.56 -14.49 14.33
C HIS A 62 -2.22 -15.07 14.80
N SER A 63 -2.29 -16.00 15.77
CA SER A 63 -1.08 -16.63 16.29
C SER A 63 -0.28 -17.38 15.24
N SER A 64 1.03 -17.22 15.28
CA SER A 64 2.00 -17.91 14.41
C SER A 64 2.65 -19.13 15.07
N ILE A 65 2.15 -19.58 16.22
CA ILE A 65 2.69 -20.75 16.92
C ILE A 65 2.71 -21.96 15.99
N GLY A 66 3.91 -22.54 15.83
CA GLY A 66 4.22 -23.64 14.95
C GLY A 66 4.91 -23.24 13.64
N GLN A 67 4.99 -21.94 13.32
CA GLN A 67 5.64 -21.41 12.11
C GLN A 67 6.96 -20.67 12.40
N GLU A 68 7.38 -20.58 13.67
CA GLU A 68 8.53 -19.78 14.09
C GLU A 68 9.84 -20.23 13.42
N GLY A 69 9.98 -21.53 13.10
CA GLY A 69 11.17 -22.07 12.43
C GLY A 69 11.46 -21.41 11.09
N GLY A 70 10.42 -21.16 10.30
CA GLY A 70 10.51 -20.45 9.03
C GLY A 70 11.02 -19.00 9.19
N ALA A 71 10.44 -18.25 10.12
CA ALA A 71 10.82 -16.86 10.35
C ALA A 71 12.23 -16.72 10.93
N VAL A 72 12.55 -17.46 11.99
CA VAL A 72 13.86 -17.36 12.66
C VAL A 72 14.97 -17.86 11.75
N GLY A 73 14.77 -19.02 11.10
CA GLY A 73 15.76 -19.57 10.16
C GLY A 73 16.09 -18.60 9.02
N SER A 74 15.04 -18.02 8.41
CA SER A 74 15.23 -17.10 7.27
C SER A 74 15.84 -15.75 7.71
N VAL A 75 15.36 -15.15 8.79
CA VAL A 75 15.84 -13.82 9.25
C VAL A 75 17.28 -13.86 9.71
N LEU A 76 17.74 -14.94 10.34
CA LEU A 76 19.15 -15.08 10.73
C LEU A 76 20.13 -15.19 9.54
N ALA A 77 19.64 -15.35 8.32
CA ALA A 77 20.43 -15.25 7.09
C ALA A 77 20.43 -13.83 6.47
N LEU A 78 19.64 -12.90 7.01
CA LEU A 78 19.50 -11.53 6.54
C LEU A 78 20.42 -10.56 7.28
N ARG A 79 20.70 -9.44 6.64
CA ARG A 79 21.38 -8.28 7.26
C ARG A 79 20.36 -7.28 7.80
N SER A 80 20.84 -6.33 8.58
CA SER A 80 19.98 -5.26 9.14
C SER A 80 19.32 -4.38 8.08
N ASP A 81 20.01 -4.15 6.94
CA ASP A 81 19.55 -3.34 5.82
C ASP A 81 18.62 -4.08 4.83
N ASP A 82 18.46 -5.40 4.97
CA ASP A 82 17.48 -6.16 4.19
C ASP A 82 16.06 -5.87 4.67
N ALA A 83 15.14 -5.68 3.72
CA ALA A 83 13.75 -5.40 4.02
C ALA A 83 12.91 -6.67 4.15
N VAL A 84 11.96 -6.69 5.08
CA VAL A 84 10.96 -7.76 5.19
C VAL A 84 9.55 -7.19 5.26
N ASN A 85 8.58 -7.84 4.62
CA ASN A 85 7.17 -7.62 4.90
C ASN A 85 6.44 -8.97 5.03
N GLY A 86 5.24 -8.95 5.63
CA GLY A 86 4.55 -10.18 5.96
C GLY A 86 3.04 -10.15 5.74
N SER A 87 2.39 -11.25 6.07
CA SER A 87 0.94 -11.43 6.03
C SER A 87 0.26 -11.01 7.34
N HIS A 88 -1.05 -11.24 7.45
CA HIS A 88 -1.82 -11.06 8.68
C HIS A 88 -1.32 -11.94 9.84
N ARG A 89 -0.65 -13.06 9.56
CA ARG A 89 0.03 -13.93 10.52
C ARG A 89 1.52 -13.61 10.54
N GLY A 90 1.85 -12.39 10.97
CA GLY A 90 3.18 -11.83 10.81
C GLY A 90 3.95 -11.54 12.09
N HIS A 91 3.42 -11.92 13.29
CA HIS A 91 4.09 -11.62 14.56
C HIS A 91 5.51 -12.20 14.62
N HIS A 92 5.68 -13.48 14.24
CA HIS A 92 6.97 -14.17 14.26
C HIS A 92 7.98 -13.55 13.30
N GLN A 93 7.55 -13.17 12.10
CA GLN A 93 8.40 -12.54 11.07
C GLN A 93 8.85 -11.14 11.54
N PHE A 94 7.90 -10.33 12.03
CA PHE A 94 8.15 -9.02 12.58
C PHE A 94 9.10 -9.09 13.78
N LEU A 95 8.80 -9.97 14.75
CA LEU A 95 9.62 -10.13 15.96
C LEU A 95 11.01 -10.67 15.62
N ALA A 96 11.14 -11.66 14.74
CA ALA A 96 12.46 -12.17 14.34
C ALA A 96 13.32 -11.04 13.76
N LYS A 97 12.75 -10.21 12.87
CA LYS A 97 13.49 -9.09 12.26
C LYS A 97 13.81 -7.99 13.26
N ALA A 98 12.85 -7.60 14.09
CA ALA A 98 13.04 -6.58 15.13
C ALA A 98 14.06 -7.03 16.19
N LEU A 99 14.00 -8.28 16.65
CA LEU A 99 14.95 -8.84 17.61
C LEU A 99 16.35 -8.94 17.00
N ALA A 100 16.51 -9.39 15.75
CA ALA A 100 17.80 -9.42 15.08
C ALA A 100 18.41 -8.02 14.92
N HIS A 101 17.59 -6.99 14.72
CA HIS A 101 18.03 -5.60 14.64
C HIS A 101 18.61 -5.11 15.99
N VAL A 102 17.93 -5.36 17.12
CA VAL A 102 18.36 -4.90 18.44
C VAL A 102 19.38 -5.84 19.11
N THR A 103 19.57 -7.05 18.59
CA THR A 103 20.56 -8.00 19.08
C THR A 103 21.49 -8.48 17.95
N PRO A 104 22.34 -7.60 17.37
CA PRO A 104 23.17 -7.93 16.20
C PRO A 104 24.25 -8.99 16.47
N LYS A 105 24.51 -9.32 17.74
CA LYS A 105 25.41 -10.40 18.17
C LYS A 105 24.68 -11.72 18.47
N GLY A 106 23.36 -11.75 18.27
CA GLY A 106 22.47 -12.83 18.65
C GLY A 106 21.76 -12.57 20.00
N LEU A 107 20.53 -13.07 20.11
CA LEU A 107 19.76 -13.05 21.36
C LEU A 107 20.26 -14.14 22.30
N ASP A 108 20.49 -13.78 23.57
CA ASP A 108 20.88 -14.72 24.64
C ASP A 108 19.93 -14.64 25.85
N LEU A 109 19.14 -15.68 26.07
CA LEU A 109 18.24 -15.81 27.21
C LEU A 109 18.93 -16.29 28.49
N THR A 110 20.21 -16.63 28.45
CA THR A 110 20.97 -16.97 29.66
C THR A 110 21.47 -15.73 30.38
N GLU A 111 21.55 -14.59 29.67
CA GLU A 111 21.94 -13.29 30.18
C GLU A 111 20.75 -12.38 30.42
N GLU A 112 20.97 -11.22 31.06
CA GLU A 112 19.94 -10.19 31.23
C GLU A 112 19.59 -9.58 29.84
N LEU A 113 18.29 -9.47 29.56
CA LEU A 113 17.84 -8.94 28.27
C LEU A 113 18.06 -7.43 28.18
N PRO A 114 18.59 -6.95 27.06
CA PRO A 114 18.70 -5.51 26.78
C PRO A 114 17.33 -4.80 26.85
N ASP A 115 17.33 -3.54 27.27
CA ASP A 115 16.11 -2.72 27.29
C ASP A 115 15.43 -2.59 25.92
N ASP A 116 16.22 -2.58 24.85
CA ASP A 116 15.70 -2.55 23.48
C ASP A 116 14.86 -3.80 23.14
N VAL A 117 15.26 -4.98 23.62
CA VAL A 117 14.47 -6.21 23.48
C VAL A 117 13.14 -6.08 24.23
N ARG A 118 13.18 -5.58 25.49
CA ARG A 118 11.97 -5.33 26.29
C ARG A 118 11.05 -4.31 25.60
N THR A 119 11.64 -3.28 24.99
CA THR A 119 10.90 -2.25 24.22
C THR A 119 10.23 -2.84 22.99
N VAL A 120 10.89 -3.71 22.23
CA VAL A 120 10.31 -4.41 21.08
C VAL A 120 9.10 -5.25 21.52
N LEU A 121 9.25 -6.06 22.58
CA LEU A 121 8.15 -6.89 23.09
C LEU A 121 6.98 -6.03 23.58
N LEU A 122 7.26 -4.97 24.34
CA LEU A 122 6.25 -4.08 24.92
C LEU A 122 5.46 -3.34 23.82
N ARG A 123 6.14 -2.73 22.86
CA ARG A 123 5.47 -1.99 21.78
C ARG A 123 4.69 -2.91 20.87
N THR A 124 5.18 -4.13 20.61
CA THR A 124 4.46 -5.11 19.80
C THR A 124 3.21 -5.61 20.50
N LEU A 125 3.31 -5.92 21.80
CA LEU A 125 2.17 -6.34 22.59
C LEU A 125 1.12 -5.21 22.72
N ALA A 126 1.58 -3.98 22.96
CA ALA A 126 0.73 -2.79 23.02
C ALA A 126 -0.03 -2.58 21.69
N GLU A 127 0.64 -2.73 20.53
CA GLU A 127 -0.01 -2.59 19.22
C GLU A 127 -1.08 -3.67 19.01
N ILE A 128 -0.79 -4.93 19.38
CA ILE A 128 -1.77 -6.03 19.26
C ILE A 128 -2.99 -5.77 20.16
N CYS A 129 -2.80 -5.16 21.32
CA CYS A 129 -3.89 -4.76 22.22
C CYS A 129 -4.59 -3.45 21.80
N GLY A 130 -4.15 -2.76 20.75
CA GLY A 130 -4.75 -1.51 20.27
C GLY A 130 -4.42 -0.29 21.11
N LEU A 131 -3.22 -0.21 21.71
CA LEU A 131 -2.81 0.81 22.67
C LEU A 131 -1.89 1.87 22.05
N ASP A 132 -1.91 3.08 22.58
CA ASP A 132 -1.17 4.24 22.08
C ASP A 132 0.35 4.04 22.08
N ARG A 133 0.85 3.26 23.03
CA ARG A 133 2.28 2.90 23.13
C ARG A 133 2.76 1.98 21.99
N GLY A 134 1.87 1.40 21.20
CA GLY A 134 2.16 0.52 20.06
C GLY A 134 2.97 1.21 18.96
N TRP A 135 3.38 0.43 17.96
CA TRP A 135 4.15 0.92 16.80
C TRP A 135 3.37 1.91 15.94
N SER A 136 2.06 1.72 15.87
CA SER A 136 1.11 2.50 15.06
C SER A 136 0.05 3.19 15.92
N HIS A 137 0.34 3.43 17.20
CA HIS A 137 -0.60 4.04 18.16
C HIS A 137 -1.93 3.29 18.25
N GLY A 138 -1.86 1.94 18.22
CA GLY A 138 -3.03 1.08 18.29
C GLY A 138 -3.92 1.02 17.04
N ARG A 139 -3.47 1.57 15.90
CA ARG A 139 -4.23 1.58 14.64
C ARG A 139 -4.02 0.34 13.79
N GLY A 140 -2.86 -0.31 13.91
CA GLY A 140 -2.49 -1.49 13.13
C GLY A 140 -3.01 -2.80 13.72
N GLY A 141 -2.94 -2.93 15.03
CA GLY A 141 -3.31 -4.16 15.76
C GLY A 141 -2.45 -5.37 15.37
N SER A 142 -3.03 -6.57 15.50
CA SER A 142 -2.34 -7.84 15.22
C SER A 142 -1.83 -8.00 13.78
N MET A 143 -2.46 -7.34 12.81
CA MET A 143 -2.22 -7.61 11.38
C MET A 143 -1.35 -6.57 10.66
N HIS A 144 -1.01 -5.44 11.30
CA HIS A 144 -0.33 -4.33 10.64
C HIS A 144 0.81 -3.79 11.51
N LEU A 145 1.83 -4.63 11.70
CA LEU A 145 3.05 -4.28 12.45
C LEU A 145 4.09 -3.71 11.51
N GLN A 146 4.67 -2.55 11.84
CA GLN A 146 5.72 -1.91 11.06
C GLN A 146 6.77 -1.28 11.98
N TRP A 147 8.05 -1.46 11.63
CA TRP A 147 9.19 -0.72 12.18
C TRP A 147 10.26 -0.62 11.09
N LYS A 148 10.22 0.49 10.34
CA LYS A 148 11.07 0.68 9.14
C LYS A 148 12.56 0.67 9.46
N GLU A 149 12.98 1.25 10.58
CA GLU A 149 14.38 1.31 11.00
C GLU A 149 14.97 -0.09 11.23
N ALA A 150 14.16 -1.05 11.60
CA ALA A 150 14.54 -2.45 11.70
C ALA A 150 14.46 -3.21 10.36
N GLY A 151 14.04 -2.56 9.28
CA GLY A 151 13.75 -3.22 8.00
C GLY A 151 12.45 -4.02 7.99
N ALA A 152 11.62 -3.92 9.03
CA ALA A 152 10.28 -4.53 9.08
C ALA A 152 9.27 -3.57 8.45
N MET A 153 9.01 -3.74 7.14
CA MET A 153 8.30 -2.78 6.29
C MET A 153 6.78 -2.84 6.37
N GLY A 154 6.24 -3.79 7.12
CA GLY A 154 4.82 -3.89 7.41
C GLY A 154 4.25 -5.29 7.20
N THR A 155 3.29 -5.68 8.04
CA THR A 155 2.45 -6.86 7.82
C THR A 155 1.11 -6.44 7.20
N ASN A 156 0.34 -7.38 6.64
CA ASN A 156 -0.78 -7.06 5.77
C ASN A 156 -1.96 -8.01 5.96
N ALA A 157 -3.15 -7.46 6.21
CA ALA A 157 -4.37 -8.24 6.36
C ALA A 157 -4.90 -8.82 5.04
N ILE A 158 -4.63 -8.15 3.90
CA ILE A 158 -5.11 -8.61 2.59
C ILE A 158 -4.17 -9.71 2.08
N VAL A 159 -4.74 -10.87 1.80
CA VAL A 159 -4.01 -12.04 1.31
C VAL A 159 -3.32 -11.70 -0.03
N GLY A 160 -2.00 -11.81 -0.08
CA GLY A 160 -1.19 -11.46 -1.26
C GLY A 160 -0.95 -9.97 -1.48
N GLY A 161 -1.62 -9.07 -0.72
CA GLY A 161 -1.54 -7.61 -0.93
C GLY A 161 -0.15 -7.00 -0.71
N GLY A 162 0.67 -7.59 0.15
CA GLY A 162 2.04 -7.13 0.42
C GLY A 162 3.09 -7.59 -0.60
N VAL A 163 2.78 -8.58 -1.45
CA VAL A 163 3.76 -9.17 -2.38
C VAL A 163 4.29 -8.16 -3.40
N PRO A 164 3.45 -7.35 -4.08
CA PRO A 164 3.94 -6.34 -4.99
C PRO A 164 4.75 -5.24 -4.30
N GLN A 165 4.42 -4.89 -3.06
CA GLN A 165 5.17 -3.89 -2.28
C GLN A 165 6.62 -4.32 -2.05
N ALA A 166 6.85 -5.61 -1.76
CA ALA A 166 8.20 -6.15 -1.59
C ALA A 166 9.06 -6.01 -2.86
N ALA A 167 8.46 -6.19 -4.03
CA ALA A 167 9.14 -5.92 -5.30
C ALA A 167 9.53 -4.44 -5.42
N GLY A 168 8.72 -3.53 -4.85
CA GLY A 168 9.03 -2.10 -4.76
C GLY A 168 10.23 -1.81 -3.85
N PHE A 169 10.30 -2.46 -2.68
CA PHE A 169 11.48 -2.35 -1.79
C PHE A 169 12.75 -2.88 -2.47
N ALA A 170 12.65 -4.02 -3.15
CA ALA A 170 13.76 -4.59 -3.91
C ALA A 170 14.23 -3.67 -5.05
N TRP A 171 13.29 -3.07 -5.77
CA TRP A 171 13.59 -2.08 -6.79
C TRP A 171 14.30 -0.86 -6.20
N ALA A 172 13.80 -0.31 -5.09
CA ALA A 172 14.39 0.84 -4.40
C ALA A 172 15.82 0.55 -3.92
N ASN A 173 16.08 -0.65 -3.37
CA ASN A 173 17.41 -1.09 -2.98
C ASN A 173 18.38 -1.09 -4.17
N ARG A 174 17.98 -1.73 -5.27
CA ARG A 174 18.81 -1.78 -6.49
C ARG A 174 19.05 -0.39 -7.07
N GLN A 175 18.02 0.46 -7.14
CA GLN A 175 18.13 1.83 -7.66
C GLN A 175 19.02 2.73 -6.79
N ALA A 176 19.05 2.49 -5.49
CA ALA A 176 19.96 3.14 -4.56
C ALA A 176 21.41 2.60 -4.63
N GLY A 177 21.68 1.61 -5.47
CA GLY A 177 23.00 1.01 -5.66
C GLY A 177 23.46 0.12 -4.49
N THR A 178 22.53 -0.39 -3.67
CA THR A 178 22.82 -1.34 -2.60
C THR A 178 22.62 -2.79 -3.08
N ASP A 179 23.22 -3.74 -2.37
CA ASP A 179 22.99 -5.17 -2.56
C ASP A 179 21.97 -5.74 -1.56
N ALA A 180 21.27 -4.89 -0.85
CA ALA A 180 20.20 -5.28 0.07
C ALA A 180 19.05 -5.96 -0.67
N VAL A 181 18.48 -6.98 -0.05
CA VAL A 181 17.37 -7.77 -0.60
C VAL A 181 16.06 -7.45 0.10
N ALA A 182 14.95 -7.83 -0.52
CA ALA A 182 13.65 -7.81 0.12
C ALA A 182 13.10 -9.24 0.26
N VAL A 183 12.41 -9.53 1.36
CA VAL A 183 11.74 -10.81 1.59
C VAL A 183 10.28 -10.54 1.89
N THR A 184 9.37 -11.21 1.17
CA THR A 184 7.93 -11.15 1.44
C THR A 184 7.43 -12.51 1.91
N TYR A 185 6.83 -12.52 3.11
CA TYR A 185 6.26 -13.72 3.72
C TYR A 185 4.76 -13.80 3.46
N PHE A 186 4.30 -14.92 2.94
CA PHE A 186 2.88 -15.15 2.70
C PHE A 186 2.54 -16.65 2.72
N GLY A 187 1.26 -16.96 3.00
CA GLY A 187 0.79 -18.33 3.08
C GLY A 187 0.44 -18.95 1.74
N ASP A 188 0.12 -20.24 1.78
CA ASP A 188 -0.31 -21.06 0.64
C ASP A 188 -1.49 -20.45 -0.15
N GLY A 189 -2.45 -19.87 0.53
CA GLY A 189 -3.60 -19.21 -0.13
C GLY A 189 -3.19 -18.01 -1.00
N ALA A 190 -2.16 -17.26 -0.62
CA ALA A 190 -1.70 -16.08 -1.34
C ALA A 190 -1.04 -16.41 -2.69
N VAL A 191 -0.55 -17.63 -2.87
CA VAL A 191 0.09 -18.08 -4.11
C VAL A 191 -0.89 -18.15 -5.29
N ASN A 192 -2.19 -18.20 -5.01
CA ASN A 192 -3.26 -18.23 -6.00
C ASN A 192 -3.80 -16.84 -6.39
N ILE A 193 -3.33 -15.77 -5.73
CA ILE A 193 -3.77 -14.40 -5.99
C ILE A 193 -3.10 -13.86 -7.27
N GLY A 194 -3.89 -13.18 -8.12
CA GLY A 194 -3.40 -12.63 -9.39
C GLY A 194 -2.21 -11.68 -9.21
N SER A 195 -2.26 -10.77 -8.26
CA SER A 195 -1.17 -9.83 -7.98
C SER A 195 0.15 -10.51 -7.59
N THR A 196 0.10 -11.68 -6.94
CA THR A 196 1.29 -12.49 -6.64
C THR A 196 1.92 -13.04 -7.92
N LEU A 197 1.11 -13.60 -8.82
CA LEU A 197 1.59 -14.16 -10.09
C LEU A 197 2.10 -13.09 -11.05
N GLU A 198 1.41 -11.96 -11.13
CA GLU A 198 1.87 -10.78 -11.87
C GLU A 198 3.22 -10.29 -11.35
N THR A 199 3.39 -10.26 -10.00
CA THR A 199 4.64 -9.84 -9.36
C THR A 199 5.78 -10.82 -9.62
N PHE A 200 5.52 -12.12 -9.66
CA PHE A 200 6.54 -13.11 -10.06
C PHE A 200 7.08 -12.78 -11.44
N ASN A 201 6.19 -12.52 -12.41
CA ASN A 201 6.58 -12.15 -13.77
C ASN A 201 7.39 -10.84 -13.79
N LEU A 202 6.86 -9.79 -13.17
CA LEU A 202 7.49 -8.46 -13.15
C LEU A 202 8.86 -8.49 -12.48
N ALA A 203 8.96 -9.14 -11.32
CA ALA A 203 10.22 -9.27 -10.58
C ALA A 203 11.27 -10.05 -11.38
N SER A 204 10.87 -11.13 -12.05
CA SER A 204 11.75 -11.92 -12.90
C SER A 204 12.21 -11.13 -14.14
N ALA A 205 11.27 -10.46 -14.83
CA ALA A 205 11.58 -9.66 -16.00
C ALA A 205 12.58 -8.52 -15.69
N TRP A 206 12.45 -7.92 -14.50
CA TRP A 206 13.32 -6.84 -14.05
C TRP A 206 14.51 -7.32 -13.20
N GLN A 207 14.66 -8.62 -12.96
CA GLN A 207 15.73 -9.21 -12.15
C GLN A 207 15.83 -8.55 -10.76
N LEU A 208 14.68 -8.39 -10.07
CA LEU A 208 14.63 -7.73 -8.76
C LEU A 208 15.16 -8.68 -7.66
N PRO A 209 15.92 -8.16 -6.68
CA PRO A 209 16.43 -8.94 -5.55
C PRO A 209 15.35 -9.15 -4.48
N VAL A 210 14.28 -9.87 -4.83
CA VAL A 210 13.15 -10.19 -3.93
C VAL A 210 13.00 -11.69 -3.73
N CYS A 211 12.90 -12.13 -2.48
CA CYS A 211 12.55 -13.49 -2.10
C CYS A 211 11.06 -13.59 -1.79
N PHE A 212 10.39 -14.46 -2.49
CA PHE A 212 9.02 -14.87 -2.25
C PHE A 212 9.03 -16.06 -1.29
N PHE A 213 8.85 -15.79 0.01
CA PHE A 213 8.91 -16.79 1.06
C PHE A 213 7.50 -17.31 1.37
N ILE A 214 7.23 -18.57 0.98
CA ILE A 214 5.93 -19.21 1.07
C ILE A 214 5.87 -20.06 2.34
N GLU A 215 5.06 -19.66 3.31
CA GLU A 215 4.74 -20.48 4.50
C GLU A 215 3.58 -21.41 4.17
N ASN A 216 3.88 -22.56 3.61
CA ASN A 216 2.91 -23.60 3.28
C ASN A 216 2.45 -24.30 4.57
N ASN A 217 1.44 -23.72 5.24
CA ASN A 217 0.86 -24.31 6.45
C ASN A 217 -0.34 -25.23 6.15
N LEU A 218 -0.50 -25.60 4.90
CA LEU A 218 -1.49 -26.54 4.33
C LEU A 218 -2.93 -26.04 4.27
N TYR A 219 -3.27 -24.90 4.90
CA TYR A 219 -4.66 -24.45 5.00
C TYR A 219 -4.82 -22.94 4.93
N ALA A 220 -5.56 -22.46 3.95
CA ALA A 220 -6.09 -21.10 3.90
C ALA A 220 -7.45 -21.08 4.65
N VAL A 221 -7.44 -20.68 5.91
CA VAL A 221 -8.50 -20.87 6.90
C VAL A 221 -8.79 -22.35 7.07
N SER A 222 -9.77 -22.92 6.39
CA SER A 222 -10.17 -24.33 6.41
C SER A 222 -10.00 -25.04 5.06
N THR A 223 -9.69 -24.30 3.99
CA THR A 223 -9.48 -24.85 2.65
C THR A 223 -8.06 -25.40 2.52
N GLY A 224 -7.96 -26.69 2.27
CA GLY A 224 -6.67 -27.37 2.12
C GLY A 224 -5.97 -27.02 0.80
N VAL A 225 -4.63 -27.01 0.80
CA VAL A 225 -3.83 -26.76 -0.41
C VAL A 225 -4.20 -27.73 -1.54
N ALA A 226 -4.41 -29.01 -1.23
CA ALA A 226 -4.78 -30.03 -2.21
C ALA A 226 -6.16 -29.81 -2.85
N GLU A 227 -7.06 -29.08 -2.17
CA GLU A 227 -8.39 -28.72 -2.70
C GLU A 227 -8.32 -27.50 -3.63
N ALA A 228 -7.42 -26.55 -3.32
CA ALA A 228 -7.38 -25.23 -3.96
C ALA A 228 -6.28 -25.10 -5.01
N THR A 229 -5.35 -26.06 -5.12
CA THR A 229 -4.11 -25.89 -5.88
C THR A 229 -3.80 -27.11 -6.74
N GLY A 230 -3.67 -26.91 -8.05
CA GLY A 230 -3.41 -28.01 -8.99
C GLY A 230 -2.02 -28.65 -8.84
N GLU A 231 -0.99 -27.87 -8.47
CA GLU A 231 0.35 -28.36 -8.10
C GLU A 231 0.60 -27.96 -6.63
N PRO A 232 0.51 -28.89 -5.67
CA PRO A 232 0.60 -28.57 -4.25
C PRO A 232 2.01 -28.21 -3.76
N ARG A 233 3.04 -28.50 -4.54
CA ARG A 233 4.40 -27.99 -4.30
C ARG A 233 4.49 -26.59 -4.85
N LEU A 234 4.25 -25.60 -4.00
CA LEU A 234 3.97 -24.23 -4.42
C LEU A 234 5.16 -23.53 -5.07
N SER A 235 6.38 -23.91 -4.68
CA SER A 235 7.63 -23.46 -5.29
C SER A 235 7.79 -23.86 -6.77
N ALA A 236 7.07 -24.88 -7.25
CA ALA A 236 7.03 -25.26 -8.66
C ALA A 236 6.55 -24.13 -9.59
N ARG A 237 5.80 -23.14 -9.05
CA ARG A 237 5.41 -21.95 -9.83
C ARG A 237 6.59 -21.15 -10.35
N GLY A 238 7.73 -21.17 -9.64
CA GLY A 238 8.96 -20.52 -10.10
C GLY A 238 9.42 -20.96 -11.48
N LEU A 239 9.19 -22.22 -11.84
CA LEU A 239 9.54 -22.77 -13.14
C LEU A 239 8.88 -22.03 -14.32
N GLY A 240 7.62 -21.61 -14.13
CA GLY A 240 6.86 -20.88 -15.16
C GLY A 240 7.30 -19.41 -15.33
N PHE A 241 8.00 -18.86 -14.34
CA PHE A 241 8.47 -17.48 -14.32
C PHE A 241 9.99 -17.33 -14.37
N ASN A 242 10.71 -18.43 -14.61
CA ASN A 242 12.18 -18.45 -14.58
C ASN A 242 12.78 -17.94 -13.25
N ILE A 243 12.21 -18.38 -12.12
CA ILE A 243 12.64 -18.03 -10.75
C ILE A 243 13.25 -19.24 -10.09
N ALA A 244 14.50 -19.12 -9.59
CA ALA A 244 15.14 -20.16 -8.80
C ALA A 244 14.37 -20.42 -7.50
N SER A 245 14.11 -21.71 -7.19
CA SER A 245 13.17 -22.09 -6.14
C SER A 245 13.71 -23.21 -5.26
N TRP A 246 13.48 -23.05 -3.95
CA TRP A 246 13.80 -24.05 -2.93
C TRP A 246 12.55 -24.51 -2.21
N LYS A 247 12.47 -25.83 -1.97
CA LYS A 247 11.49 -26.41 -1.04
C LYS A 247 12.23 -26.92 0.18
N VAL A 248 11.72 -26.62 1.38
CA VAL A 248 12.41 -26.88 2.65
C VAL A 248 11.41 -27.33 3.71
N ASP A 249 11.85 -28.17 4.66
CA ASP A 249 11.09 -28.42 5.89
C ASP A 249 11.15 -27.20 6.83
N GLY A 250 10.03 -26.49 6.98
CA GLY A 250 9.92 -25.31 7.85
C GLY A 250 10.00 -25.62 9.34
N MET A 251 9.89 -26.90 9.72
CA MET A 251 10.10 -27.33 11.10
C MET A 251 11.58 -27.52 11.43
N ASP A 252 12.47 -27.59 10.43
CA ASP A 252 13.93 -27.59 10.56
C ASP A 252 14.49 -26.16 10.33
N ALA A 253 14.66 -25.40 11.41
CA ALA A 253 15.09 -24.01 11.34
C ALA A 253 16.52 -23.85 10.74
N LEU A 254 17.40 -24.85 10.86
CA LEU A 254 18.71 -24.81 10.24
C LEU A 254 18.61 -25.02 8.71
N ALA A 255 17.77 -25.95 8.26
CA ALA A 255 17.53 -26.17 6.83
C ALA A 255 16.96 -24.90 6.17
N VAL A 256 16.02 -24.20 6.83
CA VAL A 256 15.50 -22.92 6.37
C VAL A 256 16.62 -21.87 6.29
N HIS A 257 17.48 -21.80 7.29
CA HIS A 257 18.63 -20.89 7.29
C HIS A 257 19.57 -21.11 6.09
N LEU A 258 19.93 -22.36 5.85
CA LEU A 258 20.83 -22.74 4.73
C LEU A 258 20.19 -22.40 3.37
N ALA A 259 18.92 -22.75 3.17
CA ALA A 259 18.21 -22.42 1.94
C ALA A 259 18.12 -20.90 1.73
N MET A 260 17.87 -20.16 2.80
CA MET A 260 17.81 -18.71 2.72
C MET A 260 19.17 -18.07 2.44
N GLN A 261 20.28 -18.63 2.96
CA GLN A 261 21.64 -18.20 2.59
C GLN A 261 21.88 -18.36 1.09
N GLU A 262 21.51 -19.51 0.49
CA GLU A 262 21.62 -19.72 -0.95
C GLU A 262 20.76 -18.76 -1.76
N ALA A 263 19.50 -18.55 -1.34
CA ALA A 263 18.58 -17.63 -1.99
C ALA A 263 19.08 -16.17 -1.94
N VAL A 264 19.57 -15.72 -0.78
CA VAL A 264 20.17 -14.39 -0.61
C VAL A 264 21.43 -14.22 -1.45
N ALA A 265 22.31 -15.21 -1.47
CA ALA A 265 23.50 -15.18 -2.32
C ALA A 265 23.14 -15.11 -3.82
N HIS A 266 22.09 -15.82 -4.23
CA HIS A 266 21.55 -15.74 -5.60
C HIS A 266 21.11 -14.31 -5.94
N MET A 267 20.31 -13.68 -5.09
CA MET A 267 19.79 -12.33 -5.31
C MET A 267 20.91 -11.27 -5.30
N ARG A 268 21.83 -11.33 -4.33
CA ARG A 268 22.98 -10.41 -4.26
C ARG A 268 23.96 -10.55 -5.42
N ALA A 269 24.01 -11.72 -6.04
CA ALA A 269 24.75 -11.92 -7.28
C ALA A 269 24.05 -11.34 -8.52
N GLY A 270 22.91 -10.62 -8.37
CA GLY A 270 22.15 -10.02 -9.45
C GLY A 270 21.43 -11.03 -10.36
N ARG A 271 21.18 -12.25 -9.87
CA ARG A 271 20.56 -13.32 -10.66
C ARG A 271 19.03 -13.31 -10.61
N GLY A 272 18.43 -12.25 -10.05
CA GLY A 272 16.99 -12.04 -9.99
C GLY A 272 16.33 -12.61 -8.74
N PRO A 273 14.98 -12.71 -8.75
CA PRO A 273 14.19 -13.12 -7.60
C PRO A 273 14.36 -14.62 -7.28
N THR A 274 13.92 -14.98 -6.07
CA THR A 274 13.91 -16.36 -5.58
C THR A 274 12.57 -16.73 -4.97
N ILE A 275 12.24 -18.02 -4.93
CA ILE A 275 11.15 -18.59 -4.15
C ILE A 275 11.73 -19.54 -3.11
N VAL A 276 11.34 -19.40 -1.86
CA VAL A 276 11.60 -20.37 -0.79
C VAL A 276 10.26 -20.82 -0.23
N GLU A 277 9.89 -22.07 -0.43
CA GLU A 277 8.71 -22.69 0.15
C GLU A 277 9.09 -23.49 1.39
N VAL A 278 8.45 -23.21 2.52
CA VAL A 278 8.64 -23.97 3.76
C VAL A 278 7.37 -24.70 4.13
N ASP A 279 7.45 -26.03 4.30
CA ASP A 279 6.35 -26.82 4.84
C ASP A 279 6.29 -26.61 6.35
N THR A 280 5.18 -26.06 6.85
CA THR A 280 5.00 -25.71 8.26
C THR A 280 3.57 -25.97 8.73
N TYR A 281 3.24 -25.64 9.97
CA TYR A 281 1.90 -25.92 10.48
C TYR A 281 1.47 -24.94 11.57
N ARG A 282 0.21 -24.46 11.50
CA ARG A 282 -0.41 -23.66 12.56
C ARG A 282 -0.91 -24.57 13.67
N TYR A 283 -0.36 -24.46 14.88
CA TYR A 283 -0.84 -25.24 16.02
C TYR A 283 -2.22 -24.79 16.52
N PHE A 284 -2.60 -23.56 16.22
CA PHE A 284 -3.90 -23.00 16.56
C PHE A 284 -4.78 -22.79 15.32
N HIS A 285 -6.04 -22.51 15.54
CA HIS A 285 -6.99 -22.16 14.49
C HIS A 285 -6.59 -20.85 13.79
N GLN A 286 -7.33 -20.45 12.76
CA GLN A 286 -7.09 -19.25 11.98
C GLN A 286 -6.88 -18.00 12.85
N ASN A 287 -7.70 -17.83 13.88
CA ASN A 287 -7.57 -16.75 14.85
C ASN A 287 -8.04 -17.21 16.25
N GLY A 288 -7.59 -16.49 17.27
CA GLY A 288 -7.96 -16.74 18.67
C GLY A 288 -7.32 -18.00 19.28
N PRO A 289 -7.64 -18.28 20.54
CA PRO A 289 -6.98 -19.31 21.35
C PRO A 289 -7.56 -20.72 21.17
N PHE A 290 -8.07 -21.05 19.99
CA PHE A 290 -8.66 -22.36 19.73
C PHE A 290 -7.61 -23.32 19.16
N PRO A 291 -7.55 -24.59 19.64
CA PRO A 291 -6.70 -25.62 19.03
C PRO A 291 -6.92 -25.75 17.52
N GLY A 292 -5.90 -26.15 16.79
CA GLY A 292 -5.97 -26.32 15.35
C GLY A 292 -7.04 -27.26 14.86
N SER A 293 -7.31 -28.32 15.62
CA SER A 293 -8.34 -29.34 15.35
C SER A 293 -9.74 -29.00 15.86
N ALA A 294 -9.95 -27.80 16.46
CA ALA A 294 -11.21 -27.47 17.15
C ALA A 294 -12.48 -27.53 16.30
N PHE A 295 -12.34 -27.25 14.98
CA PHE A 295 -13.48 -27.11 14.05
C PHE A 295 -13.60 -28.29 13.06
N GLY A 296 -12.85 -29.37 13.25
CA GLY A 296 -13.00 -30.63 12.52
C GLY A 296 -12.47 -30.65 11.06
N TYR A 297 -11.91 -29.57 10.53
CA TYR A 297 -11.27 -29.58 9.21
C TYR A 297 -9.83 -30.12 9.23
N ARG A 298 -9.24 -30.26 10.43
CA ARG A 298 -7.95 -30.91 10.70
C ARG A 298 -8.14 -31.96 11.78
N SER A 299 -7.42 -33.08 11.70
CA SER A 299 -7.49 -34.11 12.73
C SER A 299 -6.54 -33.81 13.90
N LYS A 300 -6.80 -34.43 15.04
CA LYS A 300 -5.89 -34.37 16.20
C LYS A 300 -4.58 -35.12 15.93
N GLU A 301 -4.66 -36.20 15.18
CA GLU A 301 -3.52 -37.02 14.81
C GLU A 301 -2.56 -36.19 13.90
N GLU A 302 -3.10 -35.48 12.94
CA GLU A 302 -2.32 -34.55 12.08
C GLU A 302 -1.65 -33.48 12.94
N GLU A 303 -2.39 -32.79 13.81
CA GLU A 303 -1.84 -31.78 14.70
C GLU A 303 -0.71 -32.33 15.59
N GLN A 304 -0.89 -33.55 16.15
CA GLN A 304 0.13 -34.19 16.99
C GLN A 304 1.39 -34.58 16.19
N ALA A 305 1.22 -35.07 14.97
CA ALA A 305 2.35 -35.41 14.10
C ALA A 305 3.23 -34.19 13.80
N TRP A 306 2.62 -33.02 13.56
CA TRP A 306 3.35 -31.76 13.37
C TRP A 306 4.01 -31.25 14.65
N ARG A 307 3.30 -31.32 15.80
CA ARG A 307 3.87 -30.92 17.11
C ARG A 307 5.06 -31.79 17.53
N ALA A 308 5.11 -33.03 17.12
CA ALA A 308 6.24 -33.92 17.39
C ALA A 308 7.53 -33.49 16.67
N ARG A 309 7.43 -32.60 15.68
CA ARG A 309 8.54 -32.02 14.91
C ARG A 309 8.83 -30.57 15.30
N ASP A 310 8.44 -30.14 16.50
CA ASP A 310 8.56 -28.74 16.95
C ASP A 310 9.99 -28.18 16.81
N PRO A 311 10.20 -27.06 16.15
CA PRO A 311 11.53 -26.50 15.88
C PRO A 311 12.32 -26.19 17.15
N ILE A 312 11.64 -25.79 18.24
CA ILE A 312 12.32 -25.52 19.53
C ILE A 312 12.93 -26.82 20.07
N ALA A 313 12.17 -27.90 20.07
CA ALA A 313 12.63 -29.18 20.55
C ALA A 313 13.79 -29.72 19.73
N GLN A 314 13.76 -29.56 18.42
CA GLN A 314 14.84 -29.99 17.51
C GLN A 314 16.14 -29.22 17.79
N VAL A 315 16.11 -27.89 17.77
CA VAL A 315 17.31 -27.06 17.99
C VAL A 315 17.87 -27.31 19.39
N ALA A 316 17.02 -27.39 20.42
CA ALA A 316 17.45 -27.71 21.79
C ALA A 316 18.15 -29.06 21.89
N ALA A 317 17.60 -30.11 21.26
CA ALA A 317 18.20 -31.45 21.26
C ALA A 317 19.60 -31.45 20.64
N HIS A 318 19.80 -30.70 19.53
CA HIS A 318 21.11 -30.58 18.88
C HIS A 318 22.12 -29.81 19.76
N LEU A 319 21.72 -28.73 20.40
CA LEU A 319 22.58 -27.96 21.31
C LEU A 319 23.01 -28.78 22.53
N VAL A 320 22.09 -29.52 23.12
CA VAL A 320 22.36 -30.39 24.28
C VAL A 320 23.26 -31.56 23.86
N ARG A 321 23.00 -32.23 22.75
CA ARG A 321 23.81 -33.34 22.26
C ARG A 321 25.25 -32.89 21.96
N ARG A 322 25.44 -31.69 21.42
CA ARG A 322 26.77 -31.11 21.17
C ARG A 322 27.45 -30.55 22.43
N GLY A 323 26.76 -30.56 23.58
CA GLY A 323 27.30 -29.99 24.83
C GLY A 323 27.48 -28.48 24.79
N ILE A 324 26.78 -27.78 23.90
CA ILE A 324 26.78 -26.32 23.81
C ILE A 324 25.94 -25.72 24.94
N LEU A 325 24.77 -26.29 25.19
CA LEU A 325 23.90 -25.98 26.33
C LEU A 325 23.59 -27.25 27.13
N THR A 326 23.32 -27.12 28.39
CA THR A 326 22.70 -28.16 29.23
C THR A 326 21.16 -28.10 29.11
N GLN A 327 20.47 -29.19 29.38
CA GLN A 327 19.00 -29.19 29.44
C GLN A 327 18.49 -28.15 30.46
N GLN A 328 19.14 -28.00 31.59
CA GLN A 328 18.79 -26.99 32.60
C GLN A 328 18.86 -25.57 32.03
N GLN A 329 19.89 -25.23 31.23
CA GLN A 329 19.99 -23.90 30.59
C GLN A 329 18.87 -23.68 29.57
N VAL A 330 18.46 -24.71 28.82
CA VAL A 330 17.30 -24.62 27.94
C VAL A 330 16.01 -24.33 28.73
N ASP A 331 15.77 -25.10 29.80
CA ASP A 331 14.58 -24.95 30.65
C ASP A 331 14.56 -23.57 31.35
N ASP A 332 15.70 -23.10 31.83
CA ASP A 332 15.86 -21.75 32.42
C ASP A 332 15.59 -20.65 31.40
N GLY A 333 16.02 -20.81 30.14
CA GLY A 333 15.71 -19.90 29.03
C GLY A 333 14.21 -19.80 28.76
N VAL A 334 13.51 -20.92 28.69
CA VAL A 334 12.04 -20.96 28.55
C VAL A 334 11.35 -20.27 29.73
N ALA A 335 11.77 -20.57 30.96
CA ALA A 335 11.21 -19.96 32.15
C ALA A 335 11.46 -18.44 32.19
N ARG A 336 12.62 -18.00 31.72
CA ARG A 336 12.95 -16.55 31.60
C ARG A 336 12.07 -15.85 30.57
N ALA A 337 11.92 -16.42 29.38
CA ALA A 337 11.07 -15.84 28.33
C ALA A 337 9.64 -15.63 28.82
N LYS A 338 9.07 -16.61 29.53
CA LYS A 338 7.73 -16.49 30.14
C LYS A 338 7.66 -15.40 31.20
N ARG A 339 8.67 -15.27 32.05
CA ARG A 339 8.73 -14.18 33.05
C ARG A 339 8.81 -12.80 32.37
N VAL A 340 9.65 -12.66 31.36
CA VAL A 340 9.77 -11.40 30.59
C VAL A 340 8.42 -11.01 29.97
N MET A 341 7.66 -11.97 29.45
CA MET A 341 6.34 -11.66 28.90
C MET A 341 5.33 -11.26 29.98
N ALA A 342 5.36 -11.91 31.15
CA ALA A 342 4.53 -11.49 32.28
C ALA A 342 4.88 -10.07 32.75
N GLU A 343 6.18 -9.76 32.92
CA GLU A 343 6.68 -8.42 33.25
C GLU A 343 6.26 -7.37 32.19
N THR A 344 6.33 -7.72 30.90
CA THR A 344 5.87 -6.88 29.80
C THR A 344 4.38 -6.58 29.91
N GLY A 345 3.57 -7.60 30.21
CA GLY A 345 2.13 -7.43 30.45
C GLY A 345 1.82 -6.57 31.68
N ASP A 346 2.63 -6.65 32.75
CA ASP A 346 2.46 -5.85 33.96
C ASP A 346 2.61 -4.33 33.72
N VAL A 347 3.32 -3.93 32.67
CA VAL A 347 3.39 -2.52 32.25
C VAL A 347 2.03 -2.04 31.73
N LEU A 348 1.34 -2.86 30.94
CA LEU A 348 0.09 -2.49 30.24
C LEU A 348 -1.16 -2.76 31.07
N LEU A 349 -1.08 -3.67 32.05
CA LEU A 349 -2.24 -4.20 32.75
C LEU A 349 -2.24 -3.81 34.24
N GLU A 350 -3.45 -3.71 34.79
CA GLU A 350 -3.69 -3.53 36.23
C GLU A 350 -4.80 -4.47 36.70
N PRO A 351 -4.92 -4.75 38.02
CA PRO A 351 -6.06 -5.52 38.55
C PRO A 351 -7.38 -4.87 38.17
N LEU A 352 -8.37 -5.70 37.81
CA LEU A 352 -9.72 -5.19 37.51
C LEU A 352 -10.39 -4.72 38.81
N PRO A 353 -10.76 -3.43 38.95
CA PRO A 353 -11.44 -2.92 40.12
C PRO A 353 -12.79 -3.63 40.34
N GLY A 354 -12.96 -4.26 41.51
CA GLY A 354 -14.16 -5.07 41.83
C GLY A 354 -14.20 -6.44 41.15
N GLY A 355 -13.18 -6.83 40.40
CA GLY A 355 -13.05 -8.14 39.79
C GLY A 355 -12.56 -9.20 40.76
N LYS A 356 -12.52 -10.48 40.30
CA LYS A 356 -11.97 -11.60 41.08
C LYS A 356 -10.44 -11.52 41.13
N PRO A 357 -9.80 -12.17 42.13
CA PRO A 357 -8.35 -12.31 42.16
C PRO A 357 -7.80 -12.86 40.81
N GLY A 358 -6.85 -12.17 40.22
CA GLY A 358 -6.24 -12.50 38.92
C GLY A 358 -6.93 -11.90 37.71
N GLU A 359 -8.14 -11.36 37.82
CA GLU A 359 -8.74 -10.60 36.71
C GLU A 359 -8.04 -9.26 36.52
N ARG A 360 -7.71 -8.97 35.28
CA ARG A 360 -6.94 -7.78 34.89
C ARG A 360 -7.67 -6.97 33.81
N ARG A 361 -7.34 -5.69 33.73
CA ARG A 361 -7.76 -4.81 32.63
C ARG A 361 -6.57 -4.05 32.07
N ILE A 362 -6.74 -3.49 30.88
CA ILE A 362 -5.80 -2.50 30.33
C ILE A 362 -5.81 -1.24 31.23
N ARG A 363 -4.64 -0.71 31.54
CA ARG A 363 -4.53 0.57 32.24
C ARG A 363 -5.20 1.68 31.43
N PRO A 364 -6.06 2.51 32.02
CA PRO A 364 -6.77 3.58 31.27
C PRO A 364 -5.83 4.55 30.54
N ALA A 365 -4.63 4.78 31.06
CA ALA A 365 -3.65 5.68 30.47
C ALA A 365 -2.94 5.12 29.21
N GLU A 366 -3.10 3.84 28.90
CA GLU A 366 -2.52 3.22 27.70
C GLU A 366 -3.42 3.32 26.48
N TRP A 367 -4.69 3.71 26.63
CA TRP A 367 -5.60 3.88 25.51
C TRP A 367 -5.28 5.14 24.72
N PRO A 368 -5.40 5.12 23.38
CA PRO A 368 -5.33 6.33 22.55
C PRO A 368 -6.39 7.36 22.94
N ASP A 369 -6.13 8.63 22.66
CA ASP A 369 -7.10 9.71 22.89
C ASP A 369 -8.34 9.49 21.98
N PRO A 370 -9.55 9.29 22.55
CA PRO A 370 -10.76 9.11 21.77
C PRO A 370 -11.22 10.36 21.03
N ALA A 371 -10.69 11.54 21.37
CA ALA A 371 -10.99 12.79 20.67
C ALA A 371 -10.14 12.96 19.39
N PHE A 372 -9.14 12.12 19.18
CA PHE A 372 -8.33 12.16 17.96
C PHE A 372 -9.17 11.84 16.71
N VAL A 373 -9.12 12.74 15.73
CA VAL A 373 -9.80 12.57 14.44
C VAL A 373 -8.78 12.51 13.33
N ASP A 374 -8.67 11.36 12.66
CA ASP A 374 -7.87 11.22 11.45
C ASP A 374 -8.75 11.52 10.23
N VAL A 375 -8.37 12.54 9.47
CA VAL A 375 -9.06 12.92 8.23
C VAL A 375 -8.61 12.12 7.01
N GLY A 376 -7.75 11.12 7.22
CA GLY A 376 -7.26 10.20 6.20
C GLY A 376 -6.05 10.70 5.42
N VAL A 377 -5.76 11.99 5.44
CA VAL A 377 -4.60 12.63 4.82
C VAL A 377 -3.87 13.52 5.83
N ARG A 378 -2.64 13.92 5.51
CA ARG A 378 -1.83 14.80 6.37
C ARG A 378 -2.48 16.18 6.47
N GLY A 379 -2.82 16.60 7.70
CA GLY A 379 -3.58 17.83 7.93
C GLY A 379 -2.72 19.06 8.12
N ASP A 380 -1.45 18.91 8.54
CA ASP A 380 -0.54 20.02 8.89
C ASP A 380 0.10 20.70 7.66
N LEU A 381 0.07 20.06 6.49
CA LEU A 381 0.68 20.53 5.24
C LEU A 381 2.14 20.99 5.40
N SER A 382 2.87 20.38 6.34
CA SER A 382 4.25 20.76 6.66
C SER A 382 5.19 20.65 5.47
N GLU A 383 4.90 19.74 4.53
CA GLU A 383 5.64 19.57 3.28
C GLU A 383 5.57 20.76 2.34
N PHE A 384 4.69 21.74 2.61
CA PHE A 384 4.54 22.97 1.80
C PHE A 384 5.11 24.23 2.45
N HIS A 385 5.64 24.16 3.70
CA HIS A 385 6.09 25.36 4.42
C HIS A 385 7.17 26.15 3.70
N ASP A 386 8.07 25.50 2.96
CA ASP A 386 9.13 26.10 2.17
C ASP A 386 8.82 26.12 0.66
N ALA A 387 7.59 25.76 0.27
CA ALA A 387 7.17 25.77 -1.11
C ALA A 387 6.93 27.19 -1.61
N ARG A 388 7.39 27.48 -2.82
CA ARG A 388 6.98 28.69 -3.52
C ARG A 388 5.56 28.49 -4.05
N VAL A 389 4.58 29.06 -3.34
CA VAL A 389 3.16 28.95 -3.67
C VAL A 389 2.74 30.23 -4.40
N VAL A 390 2.27 30.11 -5.66
CA VAL A 390 1.91 31.26 -6.51
C VAL A 390 0.65 30.94 -7.31
N ASP A 391 -0.43 31.71 -7.10
CA ASP A 391 -1.59 31.66 -7.99
C ASP A 391 -1.35 32.55 -9.23
N LYS A 392 -2.15 32.32 -10.28
CA LYS A 392 -1.93 32.91 -11.61
C LYS A 392 -1.82 34.44 -11.58
N ASP A 393 -2.66 35.11 -10.78
CA ASP A 393 -2.69 36.56 -10.69
C ASP A 393 -1.42 37.18 -10.08
N ALA A 394 -0.68 36.38 -9.29
CA ALA A 394 0.57 36.79 -8.66
C ALA A 394 1.81 36.25 -9.39
N PHE A 395 1.63 35.58 -10.54
CA PHE A 395 2.73 34.99 -11.27
C PHE A 395 3.54 36.03 -12.02
N ALA A 396 4.83 36.12 -11.71
CA ALA A 396 5.74 37.12 -12.29
C ALA A 396 6.51 36.63 -13.55
N GLY A 397 6.40 35.34 -13.89
CA GLY A 397 7.04 34.77 -15.08
C GLY A 397 6.26 35.04 -16.36
N THR A 398 6.77 34.52 -17.47
CA THR A 398 6.15 34.70 -18.78
C THR A 398 5.10 33.61 -19.04
N LEU A 399 3.86 34.03 -19.31
CA LEU A 399 2.79 33.15 -19.77
C LEU A 399 2.68 33.24 -21.30
N LYS A 400 2.48 32.07 -21.96
CA LYS A 400 2.16 31.99 -23.39
C LYS A 400 1.06 30.95 -23.60
N GLU A 401 0.34 31.17 -24.69
CA GLU A 401 -0.59 30.15 -25.19
C GLU A 401 0.18 28.90 -25.58
N GLN A 402 -0.21 27.74 -25.01
CA GLN A 402 0.37 26.43 -25.30
C GLN A 402 -0.67 25.34 -25.13
N LYS A 403 -0.41 24.17 -25.69
CA LYS A 403 -1.29 23.01 -25.48
C LYS A 403 -1.14 22.48 -24.05
N PHE A 404 -2.25 22.01 -23.48
CA PHE A 404 -2.24 21.40 -22.15
C PHE A 404 -1.22 20.25 -22.05
N ILE A 405 -1.17 19.34 -23.04
CA ILE A 405 -0.23 18.22 -23.04
C ILE A 405 1.26 18.65 -23.07
N GLU A 406 1.56 19.84 -23.60
CA GLU A 406 2.93 20.39 -23.57
C GLU A 406 3.34 20.78 -22.16
N ALA A 407 2.41 21.34 -21.37
CA ALA A 407 2.64 21.64 -19.97
C ALA A 407 2.83 20.36 -19.13
N VAL A 408 2.06 19.29 -19.43
CA VAL A 408 2.22 17.97 -18.81
C VAL A 408 3.66 17.45 -19.01
N ALA A 409 4.13 17.41 -20.25
CA ALA A 409 5.46 16.93 -20.58
C ALA A 409 6.56 17.84 -19.98
N ALA A 410 6.38 19.16 -20.05
CA ALA A 410 7.37 20.12 -19.59
C ALA A 410 7.62 20.07 -18.08
N VAL A 411 6.56 20.02 -17.26
CA VAL A 411 6.72 19.93 -15.79
C VAL A 411 7.38 18.63 -15.36
N MET A 412 7.04 17.51 -15.99
CA MET A 412 7.67 16.22 -15.69
C MET A 412 9.15 16.22 -16.08
N ALA A 413 9.49 16.73 -17.27
CA ALA A 413 10.88 16.88 -17.69
C ALA A 413 11.68 17.76 -16.71
N ARG A 414 11.12 18.89 -16.30
CA ARG A 414 11.73 19.78 -15.31
C ARG A 414 11.95 19.11 -13.97
N ARG A 415 10.92 18.41 -13.46
CA ARG A 415 11.01 17.76 -12.14
C ARG A 415 11.99 16.59 -12.14
N MET A 416 11.99 15.72 -13.14
CA MET A 416 12.95 14.62 -13.23
C MET A 416 14.39 15.09 -13.40
N ALA A 417 14.60 16.25 -14.06
CA ALA A 417 15.94 16.84 -14.20
C ALA A 417 16.47 17.42 -12.88
N THR A 418 15.59 17.86 -11.97
CA THR A 418 15.96 18.53 -10.72
C THR A 418 15.83 17.67 -9.47
N ASP A 419 15.02 16.62 -9.51
CA ASP A 419 14.82 15.67 -8.40
C ASP A 419 15.14 14.24 -8.87
N PRO A 420 16.28 13.67 -8.46
CA PRO A 420 16.66 12.31 -8.84
C PRO A 420 15.80 11.22 -8.17
N SER A 421 15.01 11.57 -7.16
CA SER A 421 14.13 10.62 -6.50
C SER A 421 12.86 10.28 -7.31
N ILE A 422 12.48 11.09 -8.30
CA ILE A 422 11.28 10.85 -9.10
C ILE A 422 11.52 9.72 -10.10
N VAL A 423 10.62 8.74 -10.10
CA VAL A 423 10.56 7.64 -11.07
C VAL A 423 9.18 7.58 -11.71
N VAL A 424 9.13 7.41 -13.03
CA VAL A 424 7.89 7.27 -13.81
C VAL A 424 7.72 5.83 -14.22
N MET A 425 6.55 5.25 -14.04
CA MET A 425 6.24 3.88 -14.45
C MET A 425 4.80 3.74 -14.95
N GLY A 426 4.62 2.79 -15.84
CA GLY A 426 3.33 2.49 -16.44
C GLY A 426 3.50 1.77 -17.78
N GLU A 427 2.40 1.40 -18.38
CA GLU A 427 2.37 0.75 -19.68
C GLU A 427 2.76 1.74 -20.77
N ASP A 428 3.69 1.33 -21.64
CA ASP A 428 4.19 2.11 -22.78
C ASP A 428 4.77 3.52 -22.50
N VAL A 429 4.91 3.94 -21.24
CA VAL A 429 5.46 5.26 -20.87
C VAL A 429 6.86 5.52 -21.42
N HIS A 430 7.59 4.47 -21.77
CA HIS A 430 8.97 4.47 -22.28
C HIS A 430 9.05 4.39 -23.82
N HIS A 431 7.90 4.24 -24.50
CA HIS A 431 7.78 4.12 -25.96
C HIS A 431 6.80 5.14 -26.55
N LEU A 432 6.41 5.00 -27.80
CA LEU A 432 5.38 5.80 -28.50
C LEU A 432 5.62 7.32 -28.45
N ASN A 433 6.87 7.76 -28.44
CA ASN A 433 7.23 9.19 -28.29
C ASN A 433 6.65 9.86 -27.04
N GLY A 434 6.60 9.13 -25.92
CA GLY A 434 6.13 9.64 -24.65
C GLY A 434 4.74 9.12 -24.24
N GLY A 435 4.56 7.82 -24.34
CA GLY A 435 3.28 7.16 -24.02
C GLY A 435 2.20 7.44 -25.08
N THR A 436 0.97 7.03 -24.79
CA THR A 436 -0.15 7.08 -25.75
C THR A 436 -0.55 8.50 -26.18
N ASN A 437 -0.18 9.54 -25.44
CA ASN A 437 -0.56 10.94 -25.73
C ASN A 437 0.61 11.93 -25.69
N GLY A 438 1.84 11.46 -25.48
CA GLY A 438 3.02 12.33 -25.42
C GLY A 438 3.30 12.95 -24.05
N ALA A 439 2.67 12.48 -22.99
CA ALA A 439 2.83 13.01 -21.64
C ALA A 439 4.25 12.77 -21.04
N THR A 440 4.92 11.70 -21.48
CA THR A 440 6.28 11.33 -21.05
C THR A 440 7.35 11.55 -22.13
N ARG A 441 7.07 12.44 -23.10
CA ARG A 441 7.95 12.71 -24.23
C ARG A 441 9.35 13.12 -23.78
N GLY A 442 10.38 12.45 -24.31
CA GLY A 442 11.79 12.72 -24.05
C GLY A 442 12.29 12.28 -22.67
N LEU A 443 11.42 11.76 -21.79
CA LEU A 443 11.82 11.36 -20.44
C LEU A 443 12.69 10.10 -20.45
N LYS A 444 12.38 9.12 -21.31
CA LYS A 444 13.15 7.86 -21.39
C LYS A 444 14.57 8.10 -21.88
N GLU A 445 14.73 8.95 -22.85
CA GLU A 445 16.04 9.32 -23.41
C GLU A 445 16.89 10.07 -22.38
N ALA A 446 16.27 10.99 -21.61
CA ALA A 446 16.95 11.78 -20.59
C ALA A 446 17.23 10.99 -19.29
N HIS A 447 16.36 10.04 -18.94
CA HIS A 447 16.40 9.32 -17.67
C HIS A 447 16.10 7.82 -17.86
N PRO A 448 16.97 7.06 -18.56
CA PRO A 448 16.68 5.68 -18.97
C PRO A 448 16.39 4.72 -17.80
N ASP A 449 16.99 4.95 -16.63
CA ASP A 449 16.84 4.08 -15.45
C ASP A 449 15.67 4.47 -14.54
N ARG A 450 14.99 5.58 -14.85
CA ARG A 450 13.89 6.14 -14.04
C ARG A 450 12.57 6.26 -14.80
N VAL A 451 12.52 5.82 -16.06
CA VAL A 451 11.28 5.70 -16.85
C VAL A 451 11.09 4.23 -17.22
N LEU A 452 10.12 3.60 -16.54
CA LEU A 452 9.96 2.15 -16.48
C LEU A 452 8.68 1.74 -17.21
N GLY A 453 8.83 1.10 -18.38
CA GLY A 453 7.71 0.44 -19.04
C GLY A 453 7.36 -0.86 -18.35
N THR A 454 6.12 -0.99 -17.91
CA THR A 454 5.64 -2.18 -17.20
C THR A 454 5.02 -3.19 -18.17
N PRO A 455 4.97 -4.48 -17.83
CA PRO A 455 4.00 -5.39 -18.45
C PRO A 455 2.57 -4.92 -18.14
N ILE A 456 1.57 -5.45 -18.88
CA ILE A 456 0.16 -5.30 -18.54
C ILE A 456 -0.11 -6.14 -17.28
N ALA A 457 -0.01 -5.50 -16.12
CA ALA A 457 -0.11 -6.12 -14.80
C ALA A 457 -0.36 -5.04 -13.73
N GLU A 458 -1.52 -4.41 -13.78
CA GLU A 458 -1.85 -3.19 -13.03
C GLU A 458 -1.76 -3.39 -11.52
N ASN A 459 -2.13 -4.56 -10.99
CA ASN A 459 -1.95 -4.87 -9.59
C ASN A 459 -0.47 -4.89 -9.20
N ALA A 460 0.38 -5.55 -10.00
CA ALA A 460 1.80 -5.68 -9.69
C ALA A 460 2.50 -4.33 -9.74
N PHE A 461 2.34 -3.54 -10.81
CA PHE A 461 3.07 -2.28 -10.91
C PHE A 461 2.52 -1.17 -10.00
N ALA A 462 1.21 -1.14 -9.72
CA ALA A 462 0.66 -0.23 -8.72
C ALA A 462 1.20 -0.55 -7.32
N GLY A 463 1.19 -1.82 -6.93
CA GLY A 463 1.72 -2.25 -5.65
C GLY A 463 3.23 -2.09 -5.52
N LEU A 464 3.99 -2.32 -6.60
CA LEU A 464 5.42 -2.04 -6.66
C LEU A 464 5.68 -0.54 -6.45
N GLY A 465 4.93 0.34 -7.13
CA GLY A 465 4.97 1.79 -6.88
C GLY A 465 4.63 2.13 -5.43
N GLY A 466 3.61 1.49 -4.85
CA GLY A 466 3.27 1.62 -3.43
C GLY A 466 4.42 1.24 -2.50
N GLY A 467 5.14 0.15 -2.81
CA GLY A 467 6.34 -0.26 -2.09
C GLY A 467 7.47 0.75 -2.19
N ILE A 468 7.73 1.30 -3.38
CA ILE A 468 8.71 2.38 -3.59
C ILE A 468 8.36 3.61 -2.74
N ALA A 469 7.09 4.02 -2.71
CA ALA A 469 6.64 5.15 -1.90
C ALA A 469 6.78 4.87 -0.39
N LEU A 470 6.47 3.66 0.06
CA LEU A 470 6.62 3.24 1.46
C LEU A 470 8.09 3.14 1.89
N ASP A 471 9.00 2.78 0.99
CA ASP A 471 10.44 2.82 1.23
C ASP A 471 10.89 4.26 1.55
N GLY A 472 10.40 5.25 0.81
CA GLY A 472 10.57 6.67 1.06
C GLY A 472 11.79 7.31 0.40
N ARG A 473 12.70 6.54 -0.21
CA ARG A 473 13.86 7.08 -0.95
C ARG A 473 13.49 7.63 -2.32
N PHE A 474 12.41 7.12 -2.91
CA PHE A 474 11.97 7.49 -4.26
C PHE A 474 10.49 7.87 -4.28
N LYS A 475 10.10 8.66 -5.27
CA LYS A 475 8.74 9.16 -5.50
C LYS A 475 8.19 8.60 -6.81
N PRO A 476 7.39 7.55 -6.78
CA PRO A 476 6.81 6.99 -7.98
C PRO A 476 5.69 7.87 -8.53
N VAL A 477 5.75 8.10 -9.84
CA VAL A 477 4.66 8.63 -10.65
C VAL A 477 4.16 7.48 -11.52
N VAL A 478 3.03 6.92 -11.17
CA VAL A 478 2.45 5.76 -11.83
C VAL A 478 1.36 6.22 -12.77
N GLU A 479 1.46 5.86 -14.06
CA GLU A 479 0.47 6.17 -15.07
C GLU A 479 -0.41 4.96 -15.36
N PHE A 480 -1.72 5.14 -15.18
CA PHE A 480 -2.73 4.25 -15.74
C PHE A 480 -3.26 4.85 -17.02
N MET A 481 -3.24 4.06 -18.09
CA MET A 481 -3.61 4.52 -19.43
C MET A 481 -5.04 5.08 -19.46
N TYR A 482 -5.98 4.47 -18.74
CA TYR A 482 -7.34 4.93 -18.53
C TYR A 482 -7.82 4.65 -17.10
N ALA A 483 -8.74 5.47 -16.61
CA ALA A 483 -9.24 5.35 -15.25
C ALA A 483 -9.95 4.02 -14.96
N ASP A 484 -10.61 3.45 -15.96
CA ASP A 484 -11.27 2.14 -15.84
C ASP A 484 -10.31 1.00 -15.48
N PHE A 485 -9.04 1.08 -15.86
CA PHE A 485 -8.03 0.06 -15.57
C PHE A 485 -7.61 0.06 -14.10
N MET A 486 -7.91 1.12 -13.36
CA MET A 486 -7.66 1.18 -11.91
C MET A 486 -8.44 0.10 -11.12
N TRP A 487 -9.57 -0.40 -11.66
CA TRP A 487 -10.31 -1.49 -11.02
C TRP A 487 -9.50 -2.79 -10.94
N VAL A 488 -8.61 -3.05 -11.89
CA VAL A 488 -7.71 -4.21 -11.84
C VAL A 488 -6.77 -4.11 -10.63
N ALA A 489 -6.35 -2.90 -10.27
CA ALA A 489 -5.44 -2.62 -9.16
C ALA A 489 -6.15 -2.13 -7.89
N ALA A 490 -7.47 -2.32 -7.76
CA ALA A 490 -8.27 -1.72 -6.69
C ALA A 490 -7.75 -2.04 -5.29
N ASP A 491 -7.28 -3.27 -5.02
CA ASP A 491 -6.68 -3.61 -3.73
C ASP A 491 -5.46 -2.72 -3.44
N GLN A 492 -4.54 -2.62 -4.38
CA GLN A 492 -3.31 -1.84 -4.20
C GLN A 492 -3.63 -0.35 -4.00
N LEU A 493 -4.56 0.20 -4.75
CA LEU A 493 -4.92 1.62 -4.66
C LEU A 493 -5.69 1.94 -3.37
N PHE A 494 -6.71 1.15 -3.03
CA PHE A 494 -7.64 1.51 -1.95
C PHE A 494 -7.29 0.88 -0.60
N ASN A 495 -6.82 -0.36 -0.55
CA ASN A 495 -6.46 -1.02 0.71
C ASN A 495 -5.00 -0.77 1.11
N GLN A 496 -4.08 -0.77 0.14
CA GLN A 496 -2.66 -0.71 0.41
C GLN A 496 -2.17 0.75 0.45
N ILE A 497 -2.17 1.46 -0.68
CA ILE A 497 -1.60 2.80 -0.80
C ILE A 497 -2.43 3.82 0.00
N GLY A 498 -3.74 3.87 -0.23
CA GLY A 498 -4.61 4.88 0.40
C GLY A 498 -4.68 4.78 1.92
N LYS A 499 -4.60 3.56 2.49
CA LYS A 499 -4.70 3.36 3.95
C LYS A 499 -3.36 3.29 4.67
N ALA A 500 -2.24 3.18 3.94
CA ALA A 500 -0.93 2.90 4.55
C ALA A 500 -0.54 3.90 5.63
N ARG A 501 -0.67 5.21 5.36
CA ARG A 501 -0.32 6.23 6.35
C ARG A 501 -1.10 6.06 7.65
N HIS A 502 -2.42 5.96 7.58
CA HIS A 502 -3.27 5.78 8.77
C HIS A 502 -2.94 4.47 9.50
N MET A 503 -2.86 3.38 8.76
CA MET A 503 -2.68 2.02 9.27
C MET A 503 -1.34 1.85 10.02
N PHE A 504 -0.30 2.57 9.58
CA PHE A 504 1.02 2.56 10.20
C PHE A 504 1.30 3.80 11.09
N GLY A 505 0.28 4.33 11.77
CA GLY A 505 0.45 5.32 12.84
C GLY A 505 0.24 6.78 12.43
N GLY A 506 0.05 7.07 11.14
CA GLY A 506 -0.29 8.42 10.67
C GLY A 506 0.89 9.36 10.40
N GLU A 507 2.10 9.04 10.86
CA GLU A 507 3.28 9.90 10.73
C GLU A 507 4.08 9.63 9.44
N GLY A 508 4.01 8.41 8.91
CA GLY A 508 4.74 7.98 7.72
C GLY A 508 4.30 8.71 6.45
N ALA A 509 5.26 8.93 5.55
CA ALA A 509 4.97 9.44 4.20
C ALA A 509 4.66 8.31 3.23
N VAL A 510 3.75 8.58 2.27
CA VAL A 510 3.45 7.73 1.12
C VAL A 510 3.44 8.61 -0.14
N PRO A 511 4.60 9.12 -0.58
CA PRO A 511 4.71 10.07 -1.70
C PRO A 511 4.47 9.36 -3.04
N PHE A 512 3.23 9.02 -3.33
CA PHE A 512 2.79 8.30 -4.51
C PHE A 512 1.93 9.19 -5.39
N VAL A 513 2.28 9.38 -6.66
CA VAL A 513 1.47 10.11 -7.62
C VAL A 513 0.87 9.15 -8.62
N LEU A 514 -0.45 9.13 -8.71
CA LEU A 514 -1.22 8.36 -9.68
C LEU A 514 -1.74 9.31 -10.76
N ARG A 515 -1.32 9.11 -12.00
CA ARG A 515 -1.85 9.84 -13.17
C ARG A 515 -2.81 8.95 -13.93
N SER A 516 -3.96 9.50 -14.33
CA SER A 516 -4.88 8.75 -15.17
C SER A 516 -5.77 9.63 -16.02
N LYS A 517 -6.15 9.10 -17.17
CA LYS A 517 -6.98 9.78 -18.16
C LYS A 517 -8.45 9.50 -17.94
N VAL A 518 -9.27 10.56 -17.97
CA VAL A 518 -10.72 10.50 -18.14
C VAL A 518 -11.01 10.68 -19.62
N ALA A 519 -11.56 9.65 -20.28
CA ALA A 519 -11.68 9.62 -21.74
C ALA A 519 -13.14 9.63 -22.23
N MET A 520 -14.05 10.24 -21.49
CA MET A 520 -15.45 10.41 -21.87
C MET A 520 -15.56 11.23 -23.16
N GLY A 521 -16.39 10.78 -24.07
CA GLY A 521 -16.64 11.46 -25.35
C GLY A 521 -15.65 11.14 -26.46
N THR A 522 -14.81 10.13 -26.29
CA THR A 522 -13.77 9.74 -27.26
C THR A 522 -14.13 8.54 -28.12
N GLY A 523 -15.29 7.91 -27.89
CA GLY A 523 -15.74 6.74 -28.65
C GLY A 523 -15.12 5.41 -28.25
N TYR A 524 -14.44 5.34 -27.08
CA TYR A 524 -13.82 4.11 -26.58
C TYR A 524 -14.80 3.17 -25.84
N GLY A 525 -16.00 3.67 -25.51
CA GLY A 525 -17.07 2.88 -24.87
C GLY A 525 -16.89 2.66 -23.38
N SER A 526 -17.63 1.70 -22.86
CA SER A 526 -17.90 1.56 -21.42
C SER A 526 -16.68 1.28 -20.53
N GLN A 527 -15.61 0.69 -21.07
CA GLN A 527 -14.42 0.29 -20.32
C GLN A 527 -13.27 1.32 -20.40
N HIS A 528 -13.55 2.54 -20.91
CA HIS A 528 -12.55 3.61 -21.05
C HIS A 528 -13.11 4.99 -20.66
N SER A 529 -14.31 5.05 -20.11
CA SER A 529 -15.05 6.29 -19.94
C SER A 529 -15.44 6.58 -18.49
N MET A 530 -14.66 6.09 -17.53
CA MET A 530 -14.88 6.35 -16.10
C MET A 530 -14.30 7.70 -15.71
N ASP A 531 -15.05 8.50 -14.93
CA ASP A 531 -14.52 9.54 -14.07
C ASP A 531 -14.33 8.96 -12.65
N PRO A 532 -13.10 8.77 -12.18
CA PRO A 532 -12.85 8.12 -10.90
C PRO A 532 -12.97 9.05 -9.69
N ALA A 533 -13.23 10.35 -9.89
CA ALA A 533 -13.24 11.35 -8.80
C ALA A 533 -14.15 10.95 -7.64
N GLY A 534 -15.39 10.53 -7.92
CA GLY A 534 -16.34 10.10 -6.89
C GLY A 534 -15.87 8.87 -6.11
N VAL A 535 -15.30 7.87 -6.79
CA VAL A 535 -14.80 6.65 -6.17
C VAL A 535 -13.62 6.96 -5.23
N PHE A 536 -12.64 7.70 -5.70
CA PHE A 536 -11.49 8.10 -4.88
C PHE A 536 -11.86 9.02 -3.73
N ALA A 537 -12.82 9.93 -3.92
CA ALA A 537 -13.31 10.79 -2.85
C ALA A 537 -14.04 10.03 -1.73
N THR A 538 -14.53 8.81 -1.98
CA THR A 538 -15.11 7.94 -0.94
C THR A 538 -14.06 7.10 -0.21
N ALA A 539 -12.86 6.94 -0.78
CA ALA A 539 -11.77 6.19 -0.18
C ALA A 539 -10.85 7.14 0.61
N PRO A 540 -10.69 6.94 1.93
CA PRO A 540 -9.79 7.79 2.72
C PRO A 540 -8.33 7.60 2.31
N GLY A 541 -7.51 8.65 2.49
CA GLY A 541 -6.07 8.61 2.29
C GLY A 541 -5.57 9.12 0.94
N TRP A 542 -6.45 9.52 0.04
CA TRP A 542 -6.08 10.10 -1.25
C TRP A 542 -6.32 11.61 -1.28
N ARG A 543 -5.34 12.34 -1.82
CA ARG A 543 -5.56 13.68 -2.35
C ARG A 543 -5.91 13.58 -3.83
N ILE A 544 -6.76 14.49 -4.32
CA ILE A 544 -7.24 14.46 -5.69
C ILE A 544 -7.06 15.85 -6.29
N VAL A 545 -6.36 15.94 -7.41
CA VAL A 545 -6.19 17.19 -8.18
C VAL A 545 -6.78 17.02 -9.59
N ALA A 546 -7.43 18.07 -10.06
CA ALA A 546 -8.17 18.10 -11.31
C ALA A 546 -7.85 19.39 -12.10
N PRO A 547 -6.66 19.49 -12.70
CA PRO A 547 -6.20 20.68 -13.40
C PRO A 547 -7.02 20.94 -14.67
N THR A 548 -7.36 22.20 -14.92
CA THR A 548 -8.16 22.64 -16.07
C THR A 548 -7.33 23.36 -17.13
N THR A 549 -6.26 24.05 -16.73
CA THR A 549 -5.41 24.87 -17.63
C THR A 549 -3.96 24.41 -17.59
N PRO A 550 -3.14 24.75 -18.61
CA PRO A 550 -1.69 24.49 -18.58
C PRO A 550 -1.01 25.06 -17.33
N TYR A 551 -1.39 26.27 -16.89
CA TYR A 551 -0.87 26.89 -15.67
C TYR A 551 -1.21 26.03 -14.43
N ASP A 552 -2.47 25.62 -14.29
CA ASP A 552 -2.90 24.81 -13.16
C ASP A 552 -2.18 23.46 -13.13
N TYR A 553 -1.99 22.83 -14.30
CA TYR A 553 -1.31 21.54 -14.36
C TYR A 553 0.11 21.61 -13.78
N VAL A 554 0.90 22.60 -14.19
CA VAL A 554 2.27 22.77 -13.67
C VAL A 554 2.26 22.94 -12.15
N GLY A 555 1.45 23.85 -11.62
CA GLY A 555 1.43 24.14 -10.19
C GLY A 555 0.86 23.01 -9.34
N LEU A 556 -0.17 22.30 -9.82
CA LEU A 556 -0.77 21.15 -9.13
C LEU A 556 0.12 19.91 -9.20
N MET A 557 0.81 19.67 -10.32
CA MET A 557 1.75 18.54 -10.42
C MET A 557 2.97 18.76 -9.52
N ASN A 558 3.51 19.96 -9.44
CA ASN A 558 4.57 20.29 -8.48
C ASN A 558 4.10 20.06 -7.03
N ALA A 559 2.87 20.46 -6.72
CA ALA A 559 2.28 20.20 -5.40
C ALA A 559 2.10 18.70 -5.15
N ALA A 560 1.63 17.92 -6.12
CA ALA A 560 1.48 16.47 -6.02
C ALA A 560 2.82 15.76 -5.75
N LEU A 561 3.89 16.14 -6.46
CA LEU A 561 5.23 15.58 -6.27
C LEU A 561 5.88 15.96 -4.93
N ARG A 562 5.39 17.02 -4.29
CA ARG A 562 5.84 17.47 -2.97
C ARG A 562 5.05 16.83 -1.84
N CYS A 563 3.82 16.42 -2.12
CA CYS A 563 2.91 15.86 -1.15
C CYS A 563 3.45 14.56 -0.55
N GLN A 564 3.21 14.37 0.74
CA GLN A 564 3.57 13.15 1.48
C GLN A 564 2.40 12.15 1.61
N ASP A 565 1.23 12.50 1.10
CA ASP A 565 0.09 11.60 0.90
C ASP A 565 0.03 11.12 -0.55
N PRO A 566 -0.65 10.01 -0.86
CA PRO A 566 -0.96 9.62 -2.23
C PRO A 566 -1.81 10.67 -2.93
N VAL A 567 -1.48 11.01 -4.16
CA VAL A 567 -2.20 12.01 -4.97
C VAL A 567 -2.67 11.40 -6.28
N LEU A 568 -3.97 11.46 -6.54
CA LEU A 568 -4.55 11.20 -7.85
C LEU A 568 -4.54 12.50 -8.67
N VAL A 569 -3.90 12.47 -9.83
CA VAL A 569 -3.92 13.55 -10.83
C VAL A 569 -4.83 13.14 -11.97
N LEU A 570 -5.98 13.79 -12.08
CA LEU A 570 -6.95 13.54 -13.15
C LEU A 570 -6.57 14.34 -14.40
N GLU A 571 -6.63 13.69 -15.56
CA GLU A 571 -6.31 14.29 -16.86
C GLU A 571 -7.43 13.99 -17.85
N HIS A 572 -8.12 15.01 -18.35
CA HIS A 572 -9.19 14.78 -19.33
C HIS A 572 -8.63 14.85 -20.74
N VAL A 573 -8.99 13.88 -21.59
CA VAL A 573 -8.45 13.80 -22.96
C VAL A 573 -8.82 15.02 -23.83
N ASP A 574 -9.99 15.63 -23.62
CA ASP A 574 -10.39 16.84 -24.35
C ASP A 574 -9.49 18.03 -23.99
N LEU A 575 -8.90 18.06 -22.78
CA LEU A 575 -7.96 19.09 -22.38
C LEU A 575 -6.58 18.93 -23.06
N TYR A 576 -6.17 17.72 -23.45
CA TYR A 576 -4.84 17.50 -24.02
C TYR A 576 -4.60 18.30 -25.30
N THR A 577 -5.63 18.49 -26.12
CA THR A 577 -5.55 19.29 -27.35
C THR A 577 -5.99 20.73 -27.18
N SER A 578 -6.58 21.07 -26.01
CA SER A 578 -6.97 22.44 -25.70
C SER A 578 -5.71 23.33 -25.54
N THR A 579 -5.87 24.60 -25.80
CA THR A 579 -4.84 25.61 -25.58
C THR A 579 -5.23 26.53 -24.43
N GLY A 580 -4.23 27.08 -23.78
CA GLY A 580 -4.40 28.05 -22.71
C GLY A 580 -3.06 28.64 -22.28
N GLU A 581 -3.13 29.65 -21.43
CA GLU A 581 -1.92 30.27 -20.90
C GLU A 581 -1.19 29.31 -19.95
N GLY A 582 0.08 29.10 -20.20
CA GLY A 582 0.97 28.34 -19.36
C GLY A 582 2.35 28.96 -19.26
N PRO A 583 3.13 28.63 -18.21
CA PRO A 583 4.45 29.18 -17.98
C PRO A 583 5.45 28.62 -19.01
N VAL A 584 6.38 29.47 -19.48
CA VAL A 584 7.42 29.04 -20.42
C VAL A 584 8.85 29.21 -19.89
N ASP A 585 9.04 30.00 -18.85
CA ASP A 585 10.37 30.32 -18.29
C ASP A 585 10.50 29.90 -16.81
N ASP A 586 9.41 29.72 -16.12
CA ASP A 586 9.37 29.37 -14.70
C ASP A 586 8.34 28.26 -14.42
N LEU A 587 8.82 27.04 -14.25
CA LEU A 587 8.03 25.84 -13.93
C LEU A 587 8.12 25.45 -12.45
N ASP A 588 8.76 26.29 -11.60
CA ASP A 588 9.13 25.90 -10.23
C ASP A 588 8.21 26.54 -9.17
N TYR A 589 6.91 26.46 -9.35
CA TYR A 589 5.90 26.92 -8.38
C TYR A 589 4.87 25.83 -8.08
N CYS A 590 4.26 25.93 -6.91
CA CYS A 590 3.06 25.15 -6.51
C CYS A 590 1.84 26.04 -6.52
N LEU A 591 0.67 25.47 -6.82
CA LEU A 591 -0.60 26.14 -6.52
C LEU A 591 -0.98 25.93 -5.04
N PRO A 592 -1.73 26.89 -4.43
CA PRO A 592 -2.17 26.77 -3.04
C PRO A 592 -2.98 25.49 -2.82
N VAL A 593 -2.68 24.79 -1.73
CA VAL A 593 -3.52 23.68 -1.27
C VAL A 593 -4.84 24.24 -0.72
N GLY A 594 -5.96 23.63 -1.10
CA GLY A 594 -7.27 24.05 -0.62
C GLY A 594 -7.77 25.39 -1.19
N LYS A 595 -7.34 25.76 -2.42
CA LYS A 595 -7.83 26.95 -3.11
C LYS A 595 -8.43 26.60 -4.47
N ALA A 596 -9.72 26.89 -4.62
CA ALA A 596 -10.44 26.88 -5.89
C ALA A 596 -10.09 28.14 -6.70
N ALA A 597 -10.36 28.13 -8.01
CA ALA A 597 -10.25 29.31 -8.84
C ALA A 597 -11.63 29.83 -9.25
N LEU A 598 -11.87 31.11 -9.01
CA LEU A 598 -13.01 31.80 -9.59
C LEU A 598 -12.66 32.21 -11.02
N ARG A 599 -13.16 31.43 -12.01
CA ARG A 599 -12.86 31.63 -13.45
C ARG A 599 -13.68 32.75 -14.09
N ARG A 600 -14.85 33.01 -13.55
CA ARG A 600 -15.75 34.10 -13.96
C ARG A 600 -16.51 34.60 -12.74
N GLU A 601 -16.72 35.90 -12.66
CA GLU A 601 -17.59 36.54 -11.66
C GLU A 601 -18.98 36.80 -12.24
N GLY A 602 -20.00 36.66 -11.38
CA GLY A 602 -21.40 36.96 -11.67
C GLY A 602 -22.18 37.11 -10.39
N SER A 603 -23.48 37.35 -10.47
CA SER A 603 -24.32 37.69 -9.31
C SER A 603 -25.59 36.87 -9.15
N GLU A 604 -25.96 36.06 -10.14
CA GLU A 604 -27.24 35.33 -10.17
C GLU A 604 -27.12 33.87 -9.72
N LEU A 605 -25.98 33.22 -10.02
CA LEU A 605 -25.81 31.79 -9.84
C LEU A 605 -24.36 31.45 -9.54
N THR A 606 -24.13 30.45 -8.68
CA THR A 606 -22.84 29.82 -8.47
C THR A 606 -22.79 28.49 -9.28
N VAL A 607 -21.92 28.40 -10.28
CA VAL A 607 -21.59 27.16 -10.97
C VAL A 607 -20.32 26.60 -10.38
N ILE A 608 -20.34 25.33 -9.97
CA ILE A 608 -19.18 24.61 -9.40
C ILE A 608 -18.83 23.44 -10.33
N SER A 609 -17.57 23.37 -10.71
CA SER A 609 -17.12 22.34 -11.68
C SER A 609 -15.65 21.98 -11.50
N TYR A 610 -15.18 21.00 -12.26
CA TYR A 610 -13.78 20.56 -12.32
C TYR A 610 -13.44 19.95 -13.68
N LEU A 611 -12.16 19.81 -13.98
CA LEU A 611 -11.66 19.25 -15.24
C LEU A 611 -12.25 19.94 -16.50
N ALA A 612 -12.50 19.19 -17.56
CA ALA A 612 -13.04 19.71 -18.82
C ALA A 612 -14.43 20.38 -18.65
N MET A 613 -15.21 19.96 -17.65
CA MET A 613 -16.53 20.55 -17.40
C MET A 613 -16.47 22.02 -16.99
N VAL A 614 -15.34 22.51 -16.49
CA VAL A 614 -15.16 23.94 -16.24
C VAL A 614 -15.25 24.76 -17.53
N GLN A 615 -14.60 24.30 -18.60
CA GLN A 615 -14.68 24.98 -19.91
C GLN A 615 -16.09 24.90 -20.47
N TYR A 616 -16.73 23.73 -20.39
CA TYR A 616 -18.11 23.59 -20.87
C TYR A 616 -19.10 24.47 -20.08
N ALA A 617 -18.86 24.65 -18.78
CA ALA A 617 -19.66 25.56 -17.97
C ALA A 617 -19.42 27.04 -18.34
N LEU A 618 -18.18 27.43 -18.61
CA LEU A 618 -17.86 28.79 -19.08
C LEU A 618 -18.53 29.10 -20.41
N ASP A 619 -18.44 28.17 -21.38
CA ASP A 619 -19.07 28.30 -22.69
C ASP A 619 -20.61 28.41 -22.55
N ALA A 620 -21.22 27.63 -21.68
CA ALA A 620 -22.66 27.67 -21.42
C ALA A 620 -23.10 28.99 -20.78
N VAL A 621 -22.35 29.48 -19.81
CA VAL A 621 -22.62 30.77 -19.15
C VAL A 621 -22.52 31.93 -20.15
N GLU A 622 -21.56 31.88 -21.07
CA GLU A 622 -21.41 32.86 -22.13
C GLU A 622 -22.58 32.80 -23.14
N GLN A 623 -22.95 31.60 -23.60
CA GLN A 623 -24.05 31.40 -24.55
C GLN A 623 -25.38 31.92 -24.00
N GLU A 624 -25.66 31.61 -22.74
CA GLU A 624 -26.87 32.05 -22.03
C GLU A 624 -26.79 33.50 -21.51
N ARG A 625 -25.63 34.16 -21.61
CA ARG A 625 -25.38 35.45 -21.01
C ARG A 625 -25.79 35.51 -19.53
N ALA A 626 -25.50 34.41 -18.82
CA ALA A 626 -25.84 34.31 -17.41
C ALA A 626 -24.81 35.05 -16.57
N GLU A 627 -25.25 35.73 -15.53
CA GLU A 627 -24.40 36.43 -14.55
C GLU A 627 -24.00 35.39 -13.44
N ALA A 628 -23.13 34.46 -13.79
CA ALA A 628 -22.74 33.35 -12.91
C ALA A 628 -21.28 33.42 -12.44
N ASP A 629 -21.05 33.18 -11.14
CA ASP A 629 -19.75 32.79 -10.62
C ASP A 629 -19.44 31.37 -11.13
N VAL A 630 -18.28 31.19 -11.78
CA VAL A 630 -17.82 29.85 -12.17
C VAL A 630 -16.62 29.46 -11.34
N ASN A 631 -16.82 28.54 -10.42
CA ASN A 631 -15.82 28.02 -9.48
C ASN A 631 -15.21 26.73 -10.06
N ASP A 632 -13.93 26.76 -10.35
CA ASP A 632 -13.11 25.59 -10.69
C ASP A 632 -12.50 25.05 -9.39
N LEU A 633 -12.87 23.86 -8.99
CA LEU A 633 -12.45 23.28 -7.72
C LEU A 633 -10.94 22.98 -7.65
N ARG A 634 -10.28 22.69 -8.77
CA ARG A 634 -8.87 22.31 -8.84
C ARG A 634 -8.49 21.11 -7.96
N ARG A 635 -9.11 20.94 -6.78
CA ARG A 635 -8.90 19.85 -5.82
C ARG A 635 -10.23 19.27 -5.38
N LEU A 636 -10.27 17.94 -5.23
CA LEU A 636 -11.49 17.21 -4.93
C LEU A 636 -11.39 16.37 -3.65
N ASP A 637 -10.23 16.33 -2.99
CA ASP A 637 -10.11 15.63 -1.72
C ASP A 637 -10.89 16.37 -0.63
N ARG A 638 -11.68 15.62 0.13
CA ARG A 638 -12.61 16.16 1.13
C ARG A 638 -11.93 17.00 2.20
N ALA A 639 -10.67 16.68 2.54
CA ALA A 639 -9.90 17.35 3.57
C ALA A 639 -9.39 18.74 3.16
N SER A 640 -9.27 19.02 1.85
CA SER A 640 -8.73 20.29 1.36
C SER A 640 -9.62 21.03 0.36
N LEU A 641 -10.93 20.83 0.40
CA LEU A 641 -11.89 21.58 -0.42
C LEU A 641 -12.01 23.02 0.07
N ASP A 642 -12.00 23.98 -0.86
CA ASP A 642 -12.05 25.42 -0.57
C ASP A 642 -13.48 25.91 -0.24
N TRP A 643 -13.91 25.62 0.98
CA TRP A 643 -15.22 26.07 1.46
C TRP A 643 -15.35 27.60 1.61
N GLU A 644 -14.25 28.33 1.67
CA GLU A 644 -14.25 29.80 1.75
C GLU A 644 -14.66 30.40 0.41
N THR A 645 -13.98 30.03 -0.69
CA THR A 645 -14.30 30.51 -2.05
C THR A 645 -15.70 30.07 -2.47
N ILE A 646 -16.03 28.78 -2.31
CA ILE A 646 -17.36 28.23 -2.60
C ILE A 646 -18.44 28.95 -1.80
N GLY A 647 -18.23 29.10 -0.49
CA GLY A 647 -19.22 29.74 0.39
C GLY A 647 -19.40 31.25 0.12
N THR A 648 -18.35 31.93 -0.33
CA THR A 648 -18.44 33.35 -0.74
C THR A 648 -19.35 33.51 -1.96
N SER A 649 -19.15 32.66 -2.98
CA SER A 649 -20.01 32.61 -4.17
C SER A 649 -21.47 32.28 -3.80
N ILE A 650 -21.70 31.26 -2.98
CA ILE A 650 -23.05 30.82 -2.59
C ILE A 650 -23.81 31.94 -1.83
N ARG A 651 -23.14 32.59 -0.87
CA ARG A 651 -23.77 33.68 -0.10
C ARG A 651 -24.11 34.90 -0.94
N LYS A 652 -23.39 35.08 -2.06
CA LYS A 652 -23.65 36.16 -3.02
C LYS A 652 -24.83 35.85 -3.93
N THR A 653 -24.92 34.60 -4.42
CA THR A 653 -25.82 34.23 -5.52
C THR A 653 -27.07 33.46 -5.08
N ASN A 654 -27.04 32.82 -3.91
CA ASN A 654 -28.12 32.02 -3.29
C ASN A 654 -28.61 30.82 -4.13
N ASN A 655 -28.09 30.62 -5.32
CA ASN A 655 -28.41 29.51 -6.25
C ASN A 655 -27.15 28.75 -6.66
N VAL A 656 -27.24 27.42 -6.71
CA VAL A 656 -26.09 26.58 -6.97
C VAL A 656 -26.38 25.54 -8.06
N LEU A 657 -25.47 25.46 -9.04
CA LEU A 657 -25.41 24.42 -10.06
C LEU A 657 -24.06 23.72 -9.99
N ILE A 658 -24.04 22.42 -9.77
CA ILE A 658 -22.84 21.58 -9.89
C ILE A 658 -22.84 20.96 -11.29
N ALA A 659 -21.80 21.19 -12.07
CA ALA A 659 -21.62 20.64 -13.40
C ALA A 659 -20.47 19.64 -13.43
N GLU A 660 -20.77 18.39 -13.72
CA GLU A 660 -19.81 17.28 -13.77
C GLU A 660 -20.15 16.29 -14.90
N GLN A 661 -19.18 15.56 -15.39
CA GLN A 661 -19.39 14.66 -16.53
C GLN A 661 -19.65 13.21 -16.10
N GLY A 662 -19.29 12.84 -14.88
CA GLY A 662 -19.46 11.51 -14.33
C GLY A 662 -20.92 11.05 -14.29
N ALA A 663 -21.14 9.73 -14.25
CA ALA A 663 -22.47 9.14 -14.13
C ALA A 663 -23.16 9.58 -12.83
N VAL A 664 -24.47 9.82 -12.91
CA VAL A 664 -25.27 10.43 -11.82
C VAL A 664 -25.13 9.72 -10.46
N GLY A 665 -25.00 8.40 -10.45
CA GLY A 665 -24.93 7.60 -9.22
C GLY A 665 -23.55 7.50 -8.57
N THR A 666 -22.50 7.77 -9.31
CA THR A 666 -21.10 7.63 -8.85
C THR A 666 -20.33 8.93 -8.85
N SER A 667 -20.98 10.03 -9.17
CA SER A 667 -20.36 11.33 -9.33
C SER A 667 -19.99 11.97 -7.99
N TYR A 668 -18.94 12.79 -8.01
CA TYR A 668 -18.44 13.57 -6.89
C TYR A 668 -19.48 14.59 -6.39
N GLY A 669 -20.23 15.20 -7.31
CA GLY A 669 -21.19 16.27 -7.02
C GLY A 669 -22.38 15.83 -6.18
N GLY A 670 -22.68 14.54 -6.08
CA GLY A 670 -23.70 14.03 -5.17
C GLY A 670 -23.35 14.30 -3.69
N TRP A 671 -22.11 13.98 -3.32
CA TRP A 671 -21.56 14.31 -1.99
C TRP A 671 -21.44 15.84 -1.79
N LEU A 672 -20.94 16.53 -2.81
CA LEU A 672 -20.76 17.98 -2.74
C LEU A 672 -22.09 18.71 -2.52
N ALA A 673 -23.16 18.26 -3.18
CA ALA A 673 -24.50 18.82 -3.01
C ALA A 673 -25.03 18.64 -1.57
N ASP A 674 -24.83 17.46 -0.96
CA ASP A 674 -25.19 17.21 0.45
C ASP A 674 -24.42 18.15 1.40
N GLU A 675 -23.11 18.29 1.20
CA GLU A 675 -22.27 19.18 2.04
C GLU A 675 -22.65 20.66 1.87
N ILE A 676 -22.94 21.13 0.65
CA ILE A 676 -23.42 22.49 0.41
C ILE A 676 -24.75 22.70 1.12
N GLN A 677 -25.68 21.75 1.00
CA GLN A 677 -26.97 21.81 1.66
C GLN A 677 -26.82 21.93 3.19
N ARG A 678 -25.90 21.18 3.80
CA ARG A 678 -25.64 21.21 5.24
C ARG A 678 -24.99 22.51 5.71
N ARG A 679 -24.04 23.06 4.94
CA ARG A 679 -23.23 24.22 5.34
C ARG A 679 -23.89 25.55 5.04
N PHE A 680 -24.70 25.61 3.98
CA PHE A 680 -25.21 26.85 3.41
C PHE A 680 -26.75 26.87 3.27
N PHE A 681 -27.49 25.98 3.95
CA PHE A 681 -28.95 25.87 3.85
C PHE A 681 -29.66 27.21 3.98
N ASP A 682 -29.29 28.04 4.95
CA ASP A 682 -29.90 29.34 5.23
C ASP A 682 -29.64 30.39 4.13
N TRP A 683 -28.79 30.09 3.17
CA TRP A 683 -28.44 30.96 2.05
C TRP A 683 -29.01 30.50 0.71
N LEU A 684 -29.63 29.33 0.66
CA LEU A 684 -30.10 28.73 -0.58
C LEU A 684 -31.57 29.11 -0.83
N ASP A 685 -31.86 29.74 -1.97
CA ASP A 685 -33.23 30.05 -2.43
C ASP A 685 -33.89 28.82 -3.09
N ALA A 686 -33.11 27.83 -3.54
CA ALA A 686 -33.57 26.61 -4.18
C ALA A 686 -32.65 25.42 -3.82
N PRO A 687 -33.13 24.17 -4.01
CA PRO A 687 -32.28 23.00 -3.90
C PRO A 687 -31.05 23.08 -4.83
N VAL A 688 -29.89 22.59 -4.39
CA VAL A 688 -28.70 22.48 -5.24
C VAL A 688 -29.01 21.66 -6.48
N GLN A 689 -28.79 22.24 -7.64
CA GLN A 689 -29.02 21.60 -8.94
C GLN A 689 -27.75 20.90 -9.44
N ARG A 690 -27.92 19.87 -10.26
CA ARG A 690 -26.79 19.14 -10.85
C ARG A 690 -27.00 18.91 -12.33
N VAL A 691 -25.91 19.05 -13.10
CA VAL A 691 -25.75 18.50 -14.46
C VAL A 691 -24.75 17.37 -14.37
N THR A 692 -25.14 16.18 -14.81
CA THR A 692 -24.31 14.96 -14.77
C THR A 692 -24.40 14.23 -16.11
N GLY A 693 -23.52 13.25 -16.32
CA GLY A 693 -23.74 12.22 -17.30
C GLY A 693 -24.97 11.36 -17.00
N GLY A 694 -25.25 10.41 -17.89
CA GLY A 694 -26.37 9.48 -17.76
C GLY A 694 -26.19 8.45 -16.64
N GLN A 695 -27.14 7.52 -16.55
CA GLN A 695 -27.10 6.45 -15.54
C GLN A 695 -26.24 5.25 -15.96
N ALA A 696 -26.01 5.08 -17.26
CA ALA A 696 -25.21 4.00 -17.83
C ALA A 696 -23.86 4.52 -18.33
N SER A 697 -22.87 3.63 -18.39
CA SER A 697 -21.59 3.95 -19.00
C SER A 697 -21.75 4.32 -20.47
N PRO A 698 -20.95 5.26 -21.00
CA PRO A 698 -20.99 5.66 -22.40
C PRO A 698 -20.77 4.49 -23.36
N SER A 699 -21.42 4.54 -24.50
CA SER A 699 -21.35 3.52 -25.56
C SER A 699 -20.34 3.93 -26.64
N ILE A 700 -19.90 2.97 -27.48
CA ILE A 700 -19.09 3.24 -28.68
C ILE A 700 -19.83 4.08 -29.73
N SER A 701 -21.15 3.90 -29.84
CA SER A 701 -21.95 4.69 -30.79
C SER A 701 -21.87 6.18 -30.44
N LYS A 702 -21.42 7.00 -31.39
CA LYS A 702 -21.31 8.44 -31.22
C LYS A 702 -22.60 9.10 -30.71
N VAL A 703 -23.75 8.59 -31.15
CA VAL A 703 -25.06 9.12 -30.76
C VAL A 703 -25.42 8.71 -29.34
N LEU A 704 -25.18 7.45 -28.98
CA LEU A 704 -25.46 6.94 -27.62
C LEU A 704 -24.46 7.47 -26.59
N GLU A 705 -23.19 7.59 -26.96
CA GLU A 705 -22.18 8.20 -26.13
C GLU A 705 -22.55 9.65 -25.80
N ARG A 706 -22.91 10.43 -26.83
CA ARG A 706 -23.30 11.83 -26.65
C ARG A 706 -24.52 11.98 -25.74
N ALA A 707 -25.45 11.04 -25.77
CA ALA A 707 -26.64 11.03 -24.91
C ALA A 707 -26.32 10.60 -23.45
N ALA A 708 -25.17 9.97 -23.22
CA ALA A 708 -24.73 9.48 -21.91
C ALA A 708 -23.80 10.41 -21.15
N ILE A 709 -23.27 11.46 -21.78
CA ILE A 709 -22.29 12.38 -21.18
C ILE A 709 -22.85 13.81 -21.14
N ALA A 710 -22.43 14.58 -20.12
CA ALA A 710 -22.73 16.00 -20.03
C ALA A 710 -21.64 16.81 -20.76
N ARG A 711 -22.09 17.86 -21.45
CA ARG A 711 -21.26 18.90 -22.10
C ARG A 711 -21.94 20.26 -21.98
N THR A 712 -21.52 21.23 -22.77
CA THR A 712 -22.05 22.59 -22.79
C THR A 712 -23.55 22.63 -22.91
N GLU A 713 -24.16 21.80 -23.80
CA GLU A 713 -25.60 21.84 -24.09
C GLU A 713 -26.48 21.45 -22.88
N GLU A 714 -26.04 20.48 -22.07
CA GLU A 714 -26.75 20.10 -20.84
C GLU A 714 -26.66 21.20 -19.78
N VAL A 715 -25.52 21.91 -19.71
CA VAL A 715 -25.36 23.06 -18.83
C VAL A 715 -26.25 24.23 -19.30
N VAL A 716 -26.27 24.53 -20.61
CA VAL A 716 -27.15 25.54 -21.24
C VAL A 716 -28.61 25.27 -20.90
N ALA A 717 -29.08 24.02 -21.14
CA ALA A 717 -30.45 23.65 -20.84
C ALA A 717 -30.80 23.86 -19.35
N ARG A 718 -29.90 23.50 -18.45
CA ARG A 718 -30.12 23.69 -17.00
C ARG A 718 -30.08 25.16 -16.58
N LEU A 719 -29.20 25.98 -17.17
CA LEU A 719 -29.16 27.42 -16.92
C LEU A 719 -30.45 28.09 -17.37
N ALA A 720 -30.96 27.72 -18.55
CA ALA A 720 -32.24 28.26 -19.05
C ALA A 720 -33.41 27.93 -18.11
N GLU A 721 -33.50 26.67 -17.64
CA GLU A 721 -34.51 26.23 -16.67
C GLU A 721 -34.43 27.03 -15.35
N LEU A 722 -33.25 27.26 -14.79
CA LEU A 722 -33.05 27.97 -13.54
C LEU A 722 -33.41 29.46 -13.64
N ARG A 723 -33.26 30.03 -14.82
CA ARG A 723 -33.59 31.43 -15.08
C ARG A 723 -35.06 31.64 -15.49
N GLY A 724 -35.83 30.54 -15.60
CA GLY A 724 -37.27 30.62 -15.94
C GLY A 724 -37.56 30.96 -17.40
N ALA A 725 -36.63 30.61 -18.30
CA ALA A 725 -36.73 30.80 -19.76
C ALA A 725 -37.45 29.64 -20.44
#